data_6e1ad4c45f322f58235d8252efbb04bd
#
_entry.id   6e1ad4c45f322f58235d8252efbb04bd
#
_cell.length_a   1.000
_cell.length_b   1.000
_cell.length_c   1.000
_cell.angle_alpha   90.00
_cell.angle_beta   90.00
_cell.angle_gamma   90.00
#
_symmetry.space_group_name_H-M   'P 1'
#
loop_
_entity.id
_entity.type
_entity.pdbx_description
1 polymer ?
#
loop_
_entity_poly.entity_id
_entity_poly.type
_entity_poly.pdbx_seq_one_letter_code
_entity_poly.pdbx_strand_id
1 'polypeptide(L)'
;DNLLNRTTQSEYDLANRPVRVKTSEDAKHVYTGQVAYDNVYGNLSEFTEKVGENRQEFGTKFGYDDENRPTSLTYSASGKEIGQSTTTLDKLNRTTFSAVKLGSKTFTSEYHFAAGGYGTGSVTNLVSSITQPGCNCGYGYDDNGNIASATINGKWTGYTYDALGQLVRVNDRSDTRAGDNGSTWVYEYDCGGNILGKKLYPYANTSGEPLQTMRFTYDNANWKDQLTAVDGVTITYDAIGNPLNDGTWTYTWENGRQLARMQSANVDAKFVYNENGLRVQKIINGVVTDYVLHGKNVVHMTRGADELHFFYDAQNRPAVVVYNGTAYAYVKNLQGDVITILDGAGNVVVSYVYDAWGMPIGKSGTLAETLGTLNPFRYRGYVFDEETGLYYLRSRYYHASISRFLCIDRWLGGTSDGILSHNPLCYCKNSPVMNADADGQFLAAICAAIGATVVKAVVGAVVGAIVNCASEYVDDVVENYQKGKRGWDMFVPDSPAEKYAGAAVGGAIAGIGCSSLLWTGVMGATGNVVDGWIAGELDVEGALSGDRRAIENIGLSAASGAYGNVVGKIIGDKLLWDHDYKVHKMPRSARKELATQWFSGGRNEALKQFMNMPIDEFASHFFIRHTIMPATYSTTTNWCMMQISSE
;
A
#
# COMPACT_ATOMS: atom_id res chain seq x y z
N ASP A 1 21.29 -12.17 -9.46
CA ASP A 1 20.20 -12.85 -10.16
C ASP A 1 20.74 -13.56 -11.40
N ASN A 2 20.81 -14.89 -11.34
CA ASN A 2 21.41 -15.69 -12.41
C ASN A 2 20.52 -15.76 -13.68
N LEU A 3 19.22 -15.55 -13.56
CA LEU A 3 18.29 -15.54 -14.70
C LEU A 3 18.44 -14.30 -15.57
N LEU A 4 18.75 -13.16 -14.95
CA LEU A 4 18.94 -11.88 -15.63
C LEU A 4 20.43 -11.51 -15.76
N ASN A 5 21.35 -12.38 -15.33
CA ASN A 5 22.79 -12.08 -15.25
C ASN A 5 23.07 -10.73 -14.55
N ARG A 6 22.27 -10.43 -13.52
CA ARG A 6 22.25 -9.15 -12.81
C ARG A 6 23.05 -9.23 -11.52
N THR A 7 23.91 -8.23 -11.28
CA THR A 7 24.66 -8.08 -10.03
C THR A 7 24.22 -6.81 -9.31
N THR A 8 23.90 -6.92 -8.01
CA THR A 8 23.59 -5.78 -7.14
C THR A 8 24.66 -5.66 -6.07
N GLN A 9 25.19 -4.46 -5.87
CA GLN A 9 26.16 -4.10 -4.83
C GLN A 9 25.58 -2.99 -3.97
N SER A 10 25.68 -3.13 -2.64
CA SER A 10 25.18 -2.15 -1.68
C SER A 10 26.31 -1.70 -0.75
N GLU A 11 26.35 -0.41 -0.43
CA GLU A 11 27.27 0.21 0.53
C GLU A 11 26.42 0.78 1.68
N TYR A 12 26.94 0.70 2.90
CA TYR A 12 26.25 1.11 4.12
C TYR A 12 27.07 2.11 4.93
N ASP A 13 26.41 2.98 5.68
CA ASP A 13 27.05 3.84 6.68
C ASP A 13 27.32 3.08 8.00
N LEU A 14 27.92 3.78 8.97
CA LEU A 14 28.23 3.21 10.29
C LEU A 14 26.98 2.85 11.12
N ALA A 15 25.81 3.36 10.75
CA ALA A 15 24.52 3.02 11.35
C ALA A 15 23.81 1.89 10.60
N ASN A 16 24.52 1.22 9.67
CA ASN A 16 24.00 0.15 8.82
C ASN A 16 22.82 0.58 7.92
N ARG A 17 22.78 1.85 7.51
CA ARG A 17 21.80 2.37 6.57
C ARG A 17 22.39 2.35 5.16
N PRO A 18 21.62 1.95 4.13
CA PRO A 18 22.13 1.93 2.75
C PRO A 18 22.45 3.35 2.28
N VAL A 19 23.68 3.57 1.81
CA VAL A 19 24.10 4.87 1.23
C VAL A 19 24.31 4.79 -0.28
N ARG A 20 24.49 3.58 -0.82
CA ARG A 20 24.63 3.37 -2.25
C ARG A 20 24.16 1.99 -2.66
N VAL A 21 23.44 1.93 -3.77
CA VAL A 21 23.08 0.68 -4.45
C VAL A 21 23.48 0.79 -5.92
N LYS A 22 24.18 -0.20 -6.44
CA LYS A 22 24.51 -0.31 -7.85
C LYS A 22 23.99 -1.65 -8.37
N THR A 23 23.14 -1.59 -9.39
CA THR A 23 22.69 -2.78 -10.12
C THR A 23 23.23 -2.72 -11.54
N SER A 24 23.85 -3.79 -12.00
CA SER A 24 24.36 -3.91 -13.36
C SER A 24 23.97 -5.26 -13.95
N GLU A 25 23.44 -5.23 -15.16
CA GLU A 25 23.09 -6.40 -15.97
C GLU A 25 24.07 -6.50 -17.16
N ASP A 26 24.26 -5.39 -17.85
CA ASP A 26 25.25 -5.17 -18.89
C ASP A 26 25.68 -3.69 -18.90
N ALA A 27 26.47 -3.27 -19.91
CA ALA A 27 26.93 -1.88 -20.02
C ALA A 27 25.80 -0.89 -20.24
N LYS A 28 24.62 -1.34 -20.73
CA LYS A 28 23.43 -0.52 -21.02
C LYS A 28 22.51 -0.40 -19.83
N HIS A 29 22.37 -1.47 -19.05
CA HIS A 29 21.44 -1.58 -17.95
C HIS A 29 22.16 -1.42 -16.61
N VAL A 30 22.76 -0.25 -16.39
CA VAL A 30 23.41 0.12 -15.12
C VAL A 30 22.54 1.14 -14.38
N TYR A 31 22.11 0.76 -13.19
CA TYR A 31 21.46 1.64 -12.23
C TYR A 31 22.42 1.92 -11.06
N THR A 32 22.47 3.16 -10.61
CA THR A 32 23.17 3.52 -9.36
C THR A 32 22.31 4.49 -8.57
N GLY A 33 21.88 4.08 -7.37
CA GLY A 33 21.22 4.92 -6.40
C GLY A 33 22.19 5.33 -5.29
N GLN A 34 22.15 6.58 -4.87
CA GLN A 34 22.87 7.12 -3.71
C GLN A 34 21.86 7.76 -2.76
N VAL A 35 22.03 7.51 -1.47
CA VAL A 35 21.15 7.97 -0.41
C VAL A 35 21.96 8.80 0.57
N ALA A 36 21.46 9.97 0.94
CA ALA A 36 22.00 10.79 2.03
C ALA A 36 20.96 10.94 3.14
N TYR A 37 21.42 11.02 4.37
CA TYR A 37 20.60 11.21 5.57
C TYR A 37 20.99 12.51 6.28
N ASP A 38 20.01 13.15 6.94
CA ASP A 38 20.31 14.29 7.79
C ASP A 38 21.08 13.84 9.07
N ASN A 39 21.87 14.76 9.63
CA ASN A 39 22.71 14.47 10.78
C ASN A 39 21.98 14.64 12.12
N VAL A 40 20.74 15.14 12.14
CA VAL A 40 19.99 15.45 13.35
C VAL A 40 19.07 14.31 13.74
N TYR A 41 18.20 13.91 12.81
CA TYR A 41 17.17 12.88 13.04
C TYR A 41 17.45 11.59 12.28
N GLY A 42 18.43 11.60 11.37
CA GLY A 42 18.73 10.45 10.51
C GLY A 42 17.71 10.22 9.39
N ASN A 43 16.92 11.25 9.07
CA ASN A 43 15.94 11.17 7.99
C ASN A 43 16.62 11.17 6.62
N LEU A 44 15.92 10.66 5.63
CA LEU A 44 16.33 10.72 4.24
C LEU A 44 16.39 12.18 3.77
N SER A 45 17.57 12.70 3.49
CA SER A 45 17.75 14.10 3.04
C SER A 45 17.81 14.22 1.53
N GLU A 46 18.44 13.27 0.86
CA GLU A 46 18.57 13.28 -0.59
C GLU A 46 18.67 11.85 -1.14
N PHE A 47 18.05 11.63 -2.27
CA PHE A 47 18.22 10.43 -3.07
C PHE A 47 18.63 10.85 -4.48
N THR A 48 19.76 10.33 -4.98
CA THR A 48 20.26 10.59 -6.33
C THR A 48 20.40 9.28 -7.07
N GLU A 49 19.98 9.24 -8.32
CA GLU A 49 20.05 8.05 -9.15
C GLU A 49 20.61 8.34 -10.54
N LYS A 50 21.35 7.37 -11.08
CA LYS A 50 21.89 7.39 -12.46
C LYS A 50 21.35 6.19 -13.20
N VAL A 51 20.67 6.44 -14.31
CA VAL A 51 19.99 5.42 -15.11
C VAL A 51 20.38 5.50 -16.58
N GLY A 52 20.24 4.38 -17.28
CA GLY A 52 20.44 4.27 -18.72
C GLY A 52 21.89 4.33 -19.19
N GLU A 53 22.10 4.17 -20.51
CA GLU A 53 23.41 4.20 -21.16
C GLU A 53 24.14 5.54 -20.94
N ASN A 54 23.42 6.64 -21.06
CA ASN A 54 23.95 7.99 -20.90
C ASN A 54 24.16 8.36 -19.42
N ARG A 55 23.81 7.48 -18.49
CA ARG A 55 23.91 7.68 -17.04
C ARG A 55 23.35 9.02 -16.60
N GLN A 56 22.18 9.38 -17.14
CA GLN A 56 21.47 10.59 -16.76
C GLN A 56 21.19 10.55 -15.25
N GLU A 57 21.51 11.65 -14.57
CA GLU A 57 21.36 11.79 -13.13
C GLU A 57 20.04 12.45 -12.81
N PHE A 58 19.31 11.84 -11.89
CA PHE A 58 18.09 12.36 -11.30
C PHE A 58 18.24 12.43 -9.79
N GLY A 59 17.64 13.44 -9.15
CA GLY A 59 17.74 13.62 -7.71
C GLY A 59 16.42 14.04 -7.10
N THR A 60 16.19 13.58 -5.85
CA THR A 60 15.09 14.03 -5.00
C THR A 60 15.65 14.45 -3.66
N LYS A 61 15.41 15.71 -3.25
CA LYS A 61 15.72 16.24 -1.91
C LYS A 61 14.45 16.27 -1.09
N PHE A 62 14.54 15.86 0.16
CA PHE A 62 13.44 15.76 1.10
C PHE A 62 13.48 16.91 2.09
N GLY A 63 12.34 17.58 2.29
CA GLY A 63 12.12 18.57 3.33
C GLY A 63 11.02 18.10 4.27
N TYR A 64 11.18 18.39 5.55
CA TYR A 64 10.32 17.95 6.64
C TYR A 64 9.72 19.14 7.36
N ASP A 65 8.55 18.96 7.98
CA ASP A 65 7.96 19.94 8.89
C ASP A 65 8.48 19.75 10.32
N ASP A 66 7.98 20.59 11.25
CA ASP A 66 8.39 20.59 12.66
C ASP A 66 8.01 19.28 13.40
N GLU A 67 7.02 18.53 12.89
CA GLU A 67 6.64 17.22 13.38
C GLU A 67 7.42 16.08 12.69
N ASN A 68 8.46 16.42 11.93
CA ASN A 68 9.32 15.45 11.23
C ASN A 68 8.62 14.63 10.14
N ARG A 69 7.57 15.19 9.53
CA ARG A 69 6.86 14.57 8.41
C ARG A 69 7.41 15.09 7.08
N PRO A 70 7.63 14.24 6.06
CA PRO A 70 8.07 14.71 4.75
C PRO A 70 6.94 15.53 4.11
N THR A 71 7.20 16.81 3.85
CA THR A 71 6.21 17.75 3.30
C THR A 71 6.66 18.40 2.01
N SER A 72 7.95 18.35 1.66
CA SER A 72 8.44 18.87 0.40
C SER A 72 9.48 17.95 -0.24
N LEU A 73 9.40 17.77 -1.56
CA LEU A 73 10.35 17.03 -2.35
C LEU A 73 10.76 17.89 -3.54
N THR A 74 12.06 18.16 -3.68
CA THR A 74 12.62 18.92 -4.80
C THR A 74 13.28 17.94 -5.79
N TYR A 75 12.92 18.03 -7.05
CA TYR A 75 13.34 17.15 -8.12
C TYR A 75 14.39 17.80 -9.01
N SER A 76 15.41 17.05 -9.36
CA SER A 76 16.47 17.50 -10.26
C SER A 76 16.77 16.49 -11.37
N ALA A 77 17.20 17.01 -12.52
CA ALA A 77 17.75 16.23 -13.61
C ALA A 77 19.09 16.84 -14.04
N SER A 78 20.14 16.03 -14.13
CA SER A 78 21.52 16.47 -14.46
C SER A 78 21.99 17.64 -13.58
N GLY A 79 21.70 17.56 -12.27
CA GLY A 79 22.05 18.57 -11.27
C GLY A 79 21.24 19.87 -11.31
N LYS A 80 20.29 20.01 -12.25
CA LYS A 80 19.41 21.18 -12.36
C LYS A 80 18.04 20.88 -11.78
N GLU A 81 17.50 21.78 -10.93
CA GLU A 81 16.11 21.68 -10.45
C GLU A 81 15.13 21.75 -11.62
N ILE A 82 14.22 20.79 -11.68
CA ILE A 82 13.15 20.68 -12.68
C ILE A 82 11.77 20.89 -12.08
N GLY A 83 11.63 20.65 -10.77
CA GLY A 83 10.36 20.79 -10.10
C GLY A 83 10.41 20.53 -8.61
N GLN A 84 9.27 20.71 -7.97
CA GLN A 84 9.09 20.45 -6.53
C GLN A 84 7.66 19.98 -6.29
N SER A 85 7.46 19.05 -5.38
CA SER A 85 6.14 18.82 -4.78
C SER A 85 6.13 19.27 -3.32
N THR A 86 5.01 19.84 -2.89
CA THR A 86 4.79 20.24 -1.51
C THR A 86 3.42 19.75 -1.04
N THR A 87 3.31 19.43 0.26
CA THR A 87 2.07 19.00 0.89
C THR A 87 1.91 19.77 2.19
N THR A 88 0.74 20.37 2.41
CA THR A 88 0.38 21.02 3.67
C THR A 88 -0.63 20.16 4.40
N LEU A 89 -0.33 19.85 5.65
CA LEU A 89 -1.17 19.06 6.54
C LEU A 89 -1.79 19.95 7.62
N ASP A 90 -3.02 19.67 7.99
CA ASP A 90 -3.64 20.29 9.16
C ASP A 90 -3.24 19.55 10.47
N LYS A 91 -3.77 20.04 11.61
CA LYS A 91 -3.51 19.44 12.94
C LYS A 91 -4.04 18.01 13.09
N LEU A 92 -4.93 17.55 12.20
CA LEU A 92 -5.45 16.19 12.15
C LEU A 92 -4.69 15.32 11.13
N ASN A 93 -3.54 15.79 10.63
CA ASN A 93 -2.75 15.15 9.59
C ASN A 93 -3.49 14.96 8.24
N ARG A 94 -4.53 15.75 7.96
CA ARG A 94 -5.23 15.72 6.68
C ARG A 94 -4.53 16.66 5.71
N THR A 95 -4.39 16.24 4.45
CA THR A 95 -3.87 17.09 3.39
C THR A 95 -4.88 18.21 3.08
N THR A 96 -4.49 19.46 3.30
CA THR A 96 -5.29 20.65 2.94
C THR A 96 -4.86 21.22 1.58
N PHE A 97 -3.56 21.17 1.30
CA PHE A 97 -2.99 21.56 0.05
C PHE A 97 -1.93 20.57 -0.41
N SER A 98 -1.86 20.36 -1.71
CA SER A 98 -0.68 19.81 -2.36
C SER A 98 -0.36 20.66 -3.59
N ALA A 99 0.92 20.80 -3.90
CA ALA A 99 1.33 21.55 -5.06
C ALA A 99 2.48 20.87 -5.79
N VAL A 100 2.48 20.98 -7.12
CA VAL A 100 3.59 20.61 -7.98
C VAL A 100 4.06 21.87 -8.71
N LYS A 101 5.33 22.21 -8.54
CA LYS A 101 5.99 23.32 -9.25
C LYS A 101 6.82 22.74 -10.38
N LEU A 102 6.65 23.26 -11.59
CA LEU A 102 7.52 23.01 -12.75
C LEU A 102 8.02 24.35 -13.30
N GLY A 103 9.34 24.54 -13.27
CA GLY A 103 9.93 25.82 -13.64
C GLY A 103 9.37 26.99 -12.79
N SER A 104 8.71 27.96 -13.44
CA SER A 104 8.09 29.10 -12.76
C SER A 104 6.61 28.91 -12.39
N LYS A 105 5.98 27.82 -12.83
CA LYS A 105 4.54 27.57 -12.60
C LYS A 105 4.35 26.63 -11.41
N THR A 106 3.33 26.92 -10.60
CA THR A 106 2.89 26.07 -9.48
C THR A 106 1.45 25.64 -9.71
N PHE A 107 1.21 24.34 -9.65
CA PHE A 107 -0.10 23.68 -9.79
C PHE A 107 -0.56 23.23 -8.41
N THR A 108 -1.52 23.96 -7.84
CA THR A 108 -2.01 23.71 -6.47
C THR A 108 -3.31 22.90 -6.51
N SER A 109 -3.38 21.85 -5.69
CA SER A 109 -4.61 21.12 -5.38
C SER A 109 -5.05 21.48 -3.97
N GLU A 110 -6.22 22.07 -3.82
CA GLU A 110 -6.82 22.46 -2.55
C GLU A 110 -7.94 21.49 -2.18
N TYR A 111 -7.85 20.93 -0.96
CA TYR A 111 -8.78 19.92 -0.45
C TYR A 111 -9.75 20.57 0.53
N HIS A 112 -11.06 20.45 0.25
CA HIS A 112 -12.13 20.89 1.13
C HIS A 112 -12.82 19.67 1.75
N PHE A 113 -13.18 19.77 3.03
CA PHE A 113 -13.78 18.68 3.78
C PHE A 113 -15.28 18.93 4.00
N ALA A 114 -16.05 17.84 4.03
CA ALA A 114 -17.47 17.91 4.29
C ALA A 114 -17.76 18.40 5.72
N ALA A 115 -18.82 19.21 5.86
CA ALA A 115 -19.24 19.72 7.16
C ALA A 115 -19.60 18.57 8.11
N GLY A 116 -19.25 18.71 9.38
CA GLY A 116 -19.66 17.80 10.44
C GLY A 116 -21.05 18.17 10.97
N GLY A 117 -21.75 17.19 11.57
CA GLY A 117 -23.07 17.40 12.16
C GLY A 117 -23.08 18.12 13.52
N TYR A 118 -21.92 18.46 14.10
CA TYR A 118 -21.78 19.01 15.45
C TYR A 118 -21.29 20.46 15.41
N GLY A 119 -22.24 21.41 15.31
CA GLY A 119 -21.95 22.84 15.45
C GLY A 119 -21.33 23.51 14.20
N THR A 120 -21.37 24.85 14.19
CA THR A 120 -20.76 25.68 13.14
C THR A 120 -19.23 25.54 13.14
N GLY A 121 -18.69 25.14 11.99
CA GLY A 121 -17.23 24.99 11.78
C GLY A 121 -16.67 23.58 12.04
N SER A 122 -17.52 22.63 12.48
CA SER A 122 -17.09 21.23 12.53
C SER A 122 -16.96 20.65 11.12
N VAL A 123 -15.90 19.88 10.87
CA VAL A 123 -15.63 19.21 9.59
C VAL A 123 -15.32 17.74 9.81
N THR A 124 -15.71 16.92 8.84
CA THR A 124 -15.41 15.48 8.83
C THR A 124 -14.03 15.22 8.23
N ASN A 125 -13.61 13.96 8.17
CA ASN A 125 -12.44 13.52 7.39
C ASN A 125 -12.78 13.25 5.91
N LEU A 126 -14.03 13.47 5.50
CA LEU A 126 -14.49 13.21 4.14
C LEU A 126 -14.20 14.43 3.25
N VAL A 127 -13.48 14.25 2.16
CA VAL A 127 -13.17 15.31 1.20
C VAL A 127 -14.42 15.60 0.38
N SER A 128 -14.95 16.82 0.46
CA SER A 128 -16.12 17.26 -0.33
C SER A 128 -15.74 17.75 -1.73
N SER A 129 -14.53 18.33 -1.88
CA SER A 129 -14.04 18.74 -3.20
C SER A 129 -12.52 18.88 -3.23
N ILE A 130 -11.97 18.82 -4.45
CA ILE A 130 -10.59 19.16 -4.76
C ILE A 130 -10.62 20.19 -5.90
N THR A 131 -10.10 21.38 -5.63
CA THR A 131 -9.92 22.44 -6.62
C THR A 131 -8.49 22.41 -7.11
N GLN A 132 -8.29 22.14 -8.42
CA GLN A 132 -6.96 21.98 -8.98
C GLN A 132 -6.91 22.30 -10.48
N PRO A 133 -5.75 22.71 -11.06
CA PRO A 133 -5.61 22.93 -12.48
C PRO A 133 -5.92 21.67 -13.30
N GLY A 134 -6.63 21.86 -14.40
CA GLY A 134 -6.95 20.76 -15.33
C GLY A 134 -8.02 19.79 -14.85
N CYS A 135 -8.39 19.80 -13.56
CA CYS A 135 -9.45 18.94 -13.05
C CYS A 135 -10.02 19.39 -11.70
N ASN A 136 -11.29 19.78 -11.68
CA ASN A 136 -12.03 20.01 -10.44
C ASN A 136 -12.86 18.76 -10.10
N CYS A 137 -12.78 18.31 -8.83
CA CYS A 137 -13.49 17.16 -8.33
C CYS A 137 -14.43 17.56 -7.19
N GLY A 138 -15.65 17.04 -7.18
CA GLY A 138 -16.60 17.14 -6.08
C GLY A 138 -17.07 15.75 -5.65
N TYR A 139 -17.38 15.56 -4.36
CA TYR A 139 -17.79 14.28 -3.80
C TYR A 139 -18.96 14.46 -2.86
N GLY A 140 -19.95 13.56 -2.98
CA GLY A 140 -21.07 13.40 -2.05
C GLY A 140 -21.03 12.01 -1.44
N TYR A 141 -21.49 11.90 -0.20
CA TYR A 141 -21.39 10.67 0.60
C TYR A 141 -22.79 10.22 1.06
N ASP A 142 -22.97 8.91 1.22
CA ASP A 142 -24.14 8.34 1.86
C ASP A 142 -23.98 8.34 3.41
N ASP A 143 -25.01 7.92 4.13
CA ASP A 143 -25.02 7.87 5.60
C ASP A 143 -23.99 6.88 6.18
N ASN A 144 -23.48 5.95 5.38
CA ASN A 144 -22.43 5.01 5.76
C ASN A 144 -21.02 5.56 5.49
N GLY A 145 -20.92 6.76 4.88
CA GLY A 145 -19.67 7.40 4.49
C GLY A 145 -19.09 6.88 3.17
N ASN A 146 -19.86 6.11 2.38
CA ASN A 146 -19.43 5.73 1.04
C ASN A 146 -19.61 6.91 0.08
N ILE A 147 -18.73 7.03 -0.91
CA ILE A 147 -18.89 8.01 -1.99
C ILE A 147 -20.16 7.64 -2.79
N ALA A 148 -21.23 8.37 -2.60
CA ALA A 148 -22.48 8.19 -3.32
C ALA A 148 -22.51 8.95 -4.66
N SER A 149 -21.65 9.98 -4.80
CA SER A 149 -21.49 10.69 -6.06
C SER A 149 -20.10 11.32 -6.21
N ALA A 150 -19.65 11.43 -7.43
CA ALA A 150 -18.49 12.22 -7.81
C ALA A 150 -18.83 13.13 -9.00
N THR A 151 -18.22 14.32 -9.04
CA THR A 151 -18.27 15.21 -10.19
C THR A 151 -16.85 15.53 -10.62
N ILE A 152 -16.46 15.14 -11.82
CA ILE A 152 -15.14 15.40 -12.37
C ILE A 152 -15.29 16.28 -13.62
N ASN A 153 -14.73 17.48 -13.60
CA ASN A 153 -14.86 18.46 -14.68
C ASN A 153 -16.32 18.68 -15.13
N GLY A 154 -17.23 18.77 -14.17
CA GLY A 154 -18.66 18.97 -14.43
C GLY A 154 -19.43 17.72 -14.89
N LYS A 155 -18.77 16.58 -15.08
CA LYS A 155 -19.41 15.29 -15.38
C LYS A 155 -19.74 14.58 -14.09
N TRP A 156 -21.04 14.32 -13.84
CA TRP A 156 -21.55 13.69 -12.64
C TRP A 156 -21.61 12.18 -12.78
N THR A 157 -21.17 11.46 -11.73
CA THR A 157 -21.30 10.01 -11.59
C THR A 157 -21.93 9.71 -10.24
N GLY A 158 -22.99 8.89 -10.22
CA GLY A 158 -23.67 8.42 -9.00
C GLY A 158 -23.42 6.93 -8.77
N TYR A 159 -23.25 6.56 -7.51
CA TYR A 159 -22.94 5.21 -7.08
C TYR A 159 -23.99 4.71 -6.09
N THR A 160 -24.36 3.46 -6.19
CA THR A 160 -25.27 2.79 -5.25
C THR A 160 -24.64 1.49 -4.77
N TYR A 161 -24.75 1.24 -3.49
CA TYR A 161 -24.17 0.06 -2.83
C TYR A 161 -25.25 -0.82 -2.22
N ASP A 162 -24.98 -2.11 -2.08
CA ASP A 162 -25.82 -3.02 -1.30
C ASP A 162 -25.47 -2.99 0.20
N ALA A 163 -26.13 -3.83 0.99
CA ALA A 163 -25.90 -3.93 2.43
C ALA A 163 -24.50 -4.45 2.81
N LEU A 164 -23.77 -5.09 1.89
CA LEU A 164 -22.39 -5.53 2.07
C LEU A 164 -21.37 -4.47 1.61
N GLY A 165 -21.84 -3.31 1.12
CA GLY A 165 -21.00 -2.26 0.57
C GLY A 165 -20.50 -2.54 -0.84
N GLN A 166 -21.06 -3.53 -1.56
CA GLN A 166 -20.71 -3.82 -2.94
C GLN A 166 -21.38 -2.81 -3.87
N LEU A 167 -20.66 -2.38 -4.91
CA LEU A 167 -21.15 -1.45 -5.92
C LEU A 167 -22.16 -2.14 -6.84
N VAL A 168 -23.46 -1.83 -6.70
CA VAL A 168 -24.54 -2.46 -7.48
C VAL A 168 -25.01 -1.61 -8.66
N ARG A 169 -24.77 -0.30 -8.63
CA ARG A 169 -25.19 0.58 -9.75
C ARG A 169 -24.27 1.79 -9.88
N VAL A 170 -24.00 2.15 -11.13
CA VAL A 170 -23.28 3.37 -11.51
C VAL A 170 -24.06 4.11 -12.57
N ASN A 171 -24.40 5.39 -12.33
CA ASN A 171 -24.94 6.31 -13.35
C ASN A 171 -23.83 7.28 -13.71
N ASP A 172 -23.27 7.20 -14.90
CA ASP A 172 -22.07 7.97 -15.28
C ASP A 172 -22.33 8.82 -16.53
N ARG A 173 -22.19 10.16 -16.35
CA ARG A 173 -22.30 11.13 -17.45
C ARG A 173 -21.05 11.19 -18.32
N SER A 174 -19.94 10.65 -17.89
CA SER A 174 -18.69 10.60 -18.66
C SER A 174 -18.59 9.37 -19.55
N ASP A 175 -19.32 8.31 -19.21
CA ASP A 175 -19.35 7.05 -19.97
C ASP A 175 -20.40 7.14 -21.08
N THR A 176 -19.93 7.26 -22.32
CA THR A 176 -20.80 7.39 -23.51
C THR A 176 -21.09 6.07 -24.21
N ARG A 177 -20.76 4.93 -23.60
CA ARG A 177 -21.02 3.60 -24.21
C ARG A 177 -22.51 3.30 -24.45
N ALA A 178 -23.41 3.93 -23.71
CA ALA A 178 -24.86 3.86 -23.92
C ALA A 178 -25.45 5.09 -24.65
N GLY A 179 -24.62 6.00 -25.13
CA GLY A 179 -24.99 7.24 -25.84
C GLY A 179 -24.47 8.50 -25.16
N ASP A 180 -24.62 9.65 -25.83
CA ASP A 180 -24.02 10.95 -25.45
C ASP A 180 -24.48 11.49 -24.08
N ASN A 181 -25.63 11.03 -23.59
CA ASN A 181 -26.17 11.45 -22.28
C ASN A 181 -25.53 10.72 -21.09
N GLY A 182 -24.67 9.74 -21.36
CA GLY A 182 -24.06 8.89 -20.33
C GLY A 182 -24.64 7.48 -20.28
N SER A 183 -24.13 6.68 -19.37
CA SER A 183 -24.44 5.27 -19.21
C SER A 183 -24.92 4.94 -17.81
N THR A 184 -25.67 3.85 -17.66
CA THR A 184 -25.96 3.21 -16.37
C THR A 184 -25.49 1.76 -16.41
N TRP A 185 -24.64 1.41 -15.46
CA TRP A 185 -24.22 0.04 -15.22
C TRP A 185 -24.90 -0.54 -13.99
N VAL A 186 -25.37 -1.77 -14.09
CA VAL A 186 -25.93 -2.55 -12.99
C VAL A 186 -25.12 -3.83 -12.83
N TYR A 187 -24.75 -4.15 -11.60
CA TYR A 187 -23.94 -5.31 -11.24
C TYR A 187 -24.75 -6.24 -10.34
N GLU A 188 -24.64 -7.54 -10.63
CA GLU A 188 -25.31 -8.61 -9.89
C GLU A 188 -24.25 -9.52 -9.26
N TYR A 189 -24.46 -9.90 -8.00
CA TYR A 189 -23.51 -10.71 -7.24
C TYR A 189 -24.18 -11.94 -6.64
N ASP A 190 -23.40 -12.99 -6.40
CA ASP A 190 -23.80 -14.08 -5.52
C ASP A 190 -23.46 -13.76 -4.05
N CYS A 191 -23.82 -14.68 -3.13
CA CYS A 191 -23.54 -14.51 -1.70
C CYS A 191 -22.04 -14.56 -1.33
N GLY A 192 -21.16 -15.06 -2.21
CA GLY A 192 -19.70 -15.07 -2.07
C GLY A 192 -19.02 -13.84 -2.65
N GLY A 193 -19.78 -12.90 -3.25
CA GLY A 193 -19.27 -11.70 -3.90
C GLY A 193 -18.72 -11.95 -5.31
N ASN A 194 -19.08 -13.06 -5.94
CA ASN A 194 -18.79 -13.23 -7.35
C ASN A 194 -19.74 -12.42 -8.22
N ILE A 195 -19.22 -11.69 -9.20
CA ILE A 195 -20.04 -10.94 -10.16
C ILE A 195 -20.73 -11.95 -11.09
N LEU A 196 -22.07 -12.01 -11.07
CA LEU A 196 -22.88 -12.86 -11.95
C LEU A 196 -23.21 -12.17 -13.27
N GLY A 197 -23.32 -10.85 -13.25
CA GLY A 197 -23.66 -10.09 -14.44
C GLY A 197 -23.32 -8.61 -14.34
N LYS A 198 -23.01 -8.04 -15.51
CA LYS A 198 -22.91 -6.60 -15.74
C LYS A 198 -23.88 -6.21 -16.83
N LYS A 199 -24.74 -5.24 -16.59
CA LYS A 199 -25.78 -4.81 -17.54
C LYS A 199 -25.63 -3.32 -17.83
N LEU A 200 -25.55 -2.96 -19.08
CA LEU A 200 -25.49 -1.59 -19.58
C LEU A 200 -26.86 -1.10 -20.01
N TYR A 201 -27.23 0.06 -19.54
CA TYR A 201 -28.50 0.73 -19.88
C TYR A 201 -28.26 2.18 -20.31
N PRO A 202 -29.22 2.83 -20.97
CA PRO A 202 -29.23 4.27 -21.10
C PRO A 202 -29.15 4.97 -19.74
N TYR A 203 -28.56 6.18 -19.72
CA TYR A 203 -28.35 6.92 -18.48
C TYR A 203 -29.63 7.04 -17.62
N ALA A 204 -29.51 6.63 -16.37
CA ALA A 204 -30.56 6.65 -15.34
C ALA A 204 -31.87 5.91 -15.69
N ASN A 205 -31.90 5.14 -16.78
CA ASN A 205 -33.09 4.41 -17.21
C ASN A 205 -32.80 2.90 -17.32
N THR A 206 -33.29 2.13 -16.36
CA THR A 206 -33.15 0.65 -16.28
C THR A 206 -34.48 -0.08 -16.44
N SER A 207 -35.54 0.60 -16.96
CA SER A 207 -36.88 0.01 -17.09
C SER A 207 -37.07 -0.89 -18.31
N GLY A 208 -36.13 -0.85 -19.26
CA GLY A 208 -36.14 -1.66 -20.47
C GLY A 208 -35.12 -2.79 -20.44
N GLU A 209 -35.00 -3.49 -21.59
CA GLU A 209 -33.90 -4.44 -21.78
C GLU A 209 -32.55 -3.73 -21.79
N PRO A 210 -31.50 -4.34 -21.22
CA PRO A 210 -30.15 -3.78 -21.26
C PRO A 210 -29.63 -3.72 -22.70
N LEU A 211 -28.89 -2.65 -23.01
CA LEU A 211 -28.20 -2.49 -24.30
C LEU A 211 -27.09 -3.53 -24.47
N GLN A 212 -26.49 -3.94 -23.37
CA GLN A 212 -25.47 -4.98 -23.31
C GLN A 212 -25.60 -5.74 -22.00
N THR A 213 -25.39 -7.05 -22.04
CA THR A 213 -25.28 -7.90 -20.84
C THR A 213 -24.01 -8.72 -20.97
N MET A 214 -23.17 -8.69 -19.94
CA MET A 214 -22.04 -9.60 -19.77
C MET A 214 -22.38 -10.58 -18.65
N ARG A 215 -22.34 -11.88 -18.93
CA ARG A 215 -22.69 -12.95 -17.98
C ARG A 215 -21.46 -13.71 -17.54
N PHE A 216 -21.39 -14.01 -16.26
CA PHE A 216 -20.28 -14.71 -15.62
C PHE A 216 -20.78 -16.03 -15.04
N THR A 217 -20.06 -17.12 -15.31
CA THR A 217 -20.44 -18.47 -14.90
C THR A 217 -19.38 -19.05 -13.96
N TYR A 218 -19.85 -19.75 -12.89
CA TYR A 218 -19.01 -20.34 -11.85
C TYR A 218 -19.41 -21.79 -11.59
N ASP A 219 -19.18 -22.67 -12.56
CA ASP A 219 -19.65 -24.06 -12.54
C ASP A 219 -18.70 -25.03 -11.84
N ASN A 220 -17.52 -24.57 -11.36
CA ASN A 220 -16.61 -25.46 -10.68
C ASN A 220 -17.21 -25.92 -9.33
N ALA A 221 -17.46 -27.22 -9.21
CA ALA A 221 -18.09 -27.81 -8.02
C ALA A 221 -17.24 -27.67 -6.76
N ASN A 222 -15.91 -27.69 -6.91
CA ASN A 222 -14.95 -27.67 -5.80
C ASN A 222 -14.45 -26.26 -5.46
N TRP A 223 -14.59 -25.33 -6.40
CA TRP A 223 -14.10 -23.95 -6.24
C TRP A 223 -15.10 -22.96 -6.80
N LYS A 224 -16.00 -22.49 -5.96
CA LYS A 224 -17.13 -21.65 -6.34
C LYS A 224 -16.75 -20.24 -6.81
N ASP A 225 -15.56 -19.74 -6.44
CA ASP A 225 -15.09 -18.42 -6.87
C ASP A 225 -14.32 -18.44 -8.18
N GLN A 226 -14.09 -19.63 -8.76
CA GLN A 226 -13.41 -19.77 -10.05
C GLN A 226 -14.37 -19.45 -11.19
N LEU A 227 -14.08 -18.37 -11.93
CA LEU A 227 -14.83 -17.96 -13.11
C LEU A 227 -14.61 -18.97 -14.24
N THR A 228 -15.64 -19.73 -14.62
CA THR A 228 -15.52 -20.80 -15.64
C THR A 228 -15.88 -20.35 -17.03
N ALA A 229 -16.69 -19.29 -17.20
CA ALA A 229 -16.98 -18.70 -18.49
C ALA A 229 -17.41 -17.23 -18.39
N VAL A 230 -17.18 -16.47 -19.47
CA VAL A 230 -17.73 -15.13 -19.70
C VAL A 230 -18.51 -15.17 -21.02
N ASP A 231 -19.79 -14.79 -21.01
CA ASP A 231 -20.71 -14.82 -22.15
C ASP A 231 -20.71 -16.18 -22.90
N GLY A 232 -20.54 -17.27 -22.13
CA GLY A 232 -20.47 -18.64 -22.67
C GLY A 232 -19.10 -19.05 -23.21
N VAL A 233 -18.13 -18.17 -23.26
CA VAL A 233 -16.73 -18.49 -23.61
C VAL A 233 -16.04 -19.10 -22.41
N THR A 234 -15.66 -20.38 -22.53
CA THR A 234 -15.05 -21.15 -21.44
C THR A 234 -13.62 -20.67 -21.13
N ILE A 235 -13.30 -20.58 -19.84
CA ILE A 235 -11.95 -20.31 -19.35
C ILE A 235 -11.35 -21.62 -18.81
N THR A 236 -10.15 -21.96 -19.24
CA THR A 236 -9.41 -23.12 -18.75
C THR A 236 -8.33 -22.68 -17.76
N TYR A 237 -8.02 -23.56 -16.79
CA TYR A 237 -7.11 -23.25 -15.67
C TYR A 237 -6.08 -24.35 -15.47
N ASP A 238 -4.94 -23.98 -14.87
CA ASP A 238 -4.00 -24.95 -14.31
C ASP A 238 -4.50 -25.48 -12.95
N ALA A 239 -3.73 -26.40 -12.36
CA ALA A 239 -4.09 -27.06 -11.10
C ALA A 239 -4.12 -26.11 -9.88
N ILE A 240 -3.51 -24.95 -9.95
CA ILE A 240 -3.47 -23.94 -8.88
C ILE A 240 -4.36 -22.73 -9.17
N GLY A 241 -5.15 -22.79 -10.27
CA GLY A 241 -6.17 -21.82 -10.61
C GLY A 241 -5.70 -20.60 -11.38
N ASN A 242 -4.56 -20.66 -12.04
CA ASN A 242 -4.19 -19.63 -13.00
C ASN A 242 -4.90 -19.91 -14.33
N PRO A 243 -5.48 -18.90 -15.03
CA PRO A 243 -6.08 -19.10 -16.33
C PRO A 243 -5.02 -19.53 -17.36
N LEU A 244 -5.37 -20.48 -18.21
CA LEU A 244 -4.55 -20.94 -19.34
C LEU A 244 -5.06 -20.40 -20.67
N ASN A 245 -6.39 -20.29 -20.81
CA ASN A 245 -7.04 -19.74 -22.00
C ASN A 245 -8.42 -19.20 -21.63
N ASP A 246 -8.78 -18.03 -22.15
CA ASP A 246 -10.08 -17.37 -21.94
C ASP A 246 -10.87 -17.14 -23.25
N GLY A 247 -10.42 -17.77 -24.33
CA GLY A 247 -10.97 -17.60 -25.67
C GLY A 247 -10.35 -16.44 -26.47
N THR A 248 -9.77 -15.46 -25.83
CA THR A 248 -9.03 -14.35 -26.45
C THR A 248 -7.53 -14.48 -26.25
N TRP A 249 -7.14 -14.85 -25.06
CA TRP A 249 -5.74 -14.95 -24.63
C TRP A 249 -5.37 -16.37 -24.22
N THR A 250 -4.15 -16.77 -24.58
CA THR A 250 -3.45 -17.92 -23.99
C THR A 250 -2.39 -17.42 -23.04
N TYR A 251 -2.36 -17.97 -21.83
CA TYR A 251 -1.50 -17.54 -20.73
C TYR A 251 -0.43 -18.58 -20.43
N THR A 252 0.78 -18.11 -20.10
CA THR A 252 1.85 -18.95 -19.57
C THR A 252 2.30 -18.40 -18.23
N TRP A 253 2.39 -19.26 -17.23
CA TRP A 253 2.75 -18.90 -15.85
C TRP A 253 4.05 -19.56 -15.45
N GLU A 254 4.86 -18.85 -14.65
CA GLU A 254 6.11 -19.31 -14.07
C GLU A 254 6.12 -19.06 -12.57
N ASN A 255 6.98 -19.74 -11.83
CA ASN A 255 7.12 -19.59 -10.37
C ASN A 255 5.77 -19.61 -9.62
N GLY A 256 4.86 -20.44 -10.08
CA GLY A 256 3.52 -20.62 -9.56
C GLY A 256 2.50 -19.59 -10.11
N ARG A 257 2.65 -18.30 -9.82
CA ARG A 257 1.66 -17.26 -10.16
C ARG A 257 2.22 -16.02 -10.85
N GLN A 258 3.41 -16.11 -11.39
CA GLN A 258 3.98 -15.05 -12.22
C GLN A 258 3.53 -15.24 -13.66
N LEU A 259 2.83 -14.25 -14.21
CA LEU A 259 2.43 -14.27 -15.61
C LEU A 259 3.65 -14.02 -16.50
N ALA A 260 4.16 -15.06 -17.14
CA ALA A 260 5.34 -14.97 -18.01
C ALA A 260 4.98 -14.52 -19.42
N ARG A 261 3.80 -14.94 -19.94
CA ARG A 261 3.39 -14.63 -21.31
C ARG A 261 1.88 -14.60 -21.46
N MET A 262 1.41 -13.67 -22.30
CA MET A 262 0.06 -13.65 -22.86
C MET A 262 0.14 -13.59 -24.38
N GLN A 263 -0.65 -14.40 -25.06
CA GLN A 263 -0.73 -14.43 -26.51
C GLN A 263 -2.17 -14.33 -27.00
N SER A 264 -2.39 -13.50 -28.00
CA SER A 264 -3.60 -13.45 -28.80
C SER A 264 -3.24 -13.54 -30.29
N ALA A 265 -4.25 -13.39 -31.19
CA ALA A 265 -3.99 -13.39 -32.62
C ALA A 265 -3.00 -12.30 -33.08
N ASN A 266 -2.97 -11.14 -32.39
CA ASN A 266 -2.21 -9.96 -32.80
C ASN A 266 -1.13 -9.53 -31.80
N VAL A 267 -1.13 -10.07 -30.58
CA VAL A 267 -0.24 -9.64 -29.50
C VAL A 267 0.48 -10.83 -28.88
N ASP A 268 1.79 -10.77 -28.85
CA ASP A 268 2.66 -11.63 -28.05
C ASP A 268 3.32 -10.78 -26.97
N ALA A 269 2.82 -10.87 -25.73
CA ALA A 269 3.31 -10.14 -24.58
C ALA A 269 4.10 -11.07 -23.66
N LYS A 270 5.35 -10.72 -23.35
CA LYS A 270 6.21 -11.44 -22.39
C LYS A 270 6.59 -10.51 -21.25
N PHE A 271 6.69 -11.07 -20.05
CA PHE A 271 6.98 -10.32 -18.83
C PHE A 271 8.16 -10.98 -18.11
N VAL A 272 9.12 -10.15 -17.69
CA VAL A 272 10.33 -10.59 -16.97
C VAL A 272 10.31 -9.96 -15.58
N TYR A 273 10.66 -10.77 -14.59
CA TYR A 273 10.63 -10.38 -13.18
C TYR A 273 12.01 -10.53 -12.55
N ASN A 274 12.29 -9.68 -11.55
CA ASN A 274 13.48 -9.83 -10.72
C ASN A 274 13.28 -10.90 -9.63
N GLU A 275 14.32 -11.13 -8.82
CA GLU A 275 14.34 -12.07 -7.69
C GLU A 275 13.24 -11.83 -6.64
N ASN A 276 12.78 -10.58 -6.51
CA ASN A 276 11.68 -10.21 -5.61
C ASN A 276 10.29 -10.37 -6.25
N GLY A 277 10.21 -10.93 -7.46
CA GLY A 277 8.97 -11.11 -8.18
C GLY A 277 8.37 -9.82 -8.75
N LEU A 278 9.15 -8.73 -8.81
CA LEU A 278 8.71 -7.47 -9.41
C LEU A 278 9.09 -7.43 -10.88
N ARG A 279 8.15 -6.99 -11.72
CA ARG A 279 8.35 -6.91 -13.16
C ARG A 279 9.36 -5.82 -13.52
N VAL A 280 10.40 -6.21 -14.24
CA VAL A 280 11.49 -5.33 -14.70
C VAL A 280 11.52 -5.15 -16.21
N GLN A 281 10.78 -5.99 -16.96
CA GLN A 281 10.72 -5.85 -18.41
C GLN A 281 9.37 -6.34 -18.95
N LYS A 282 8.92 -5.71 -20.01
CA LYS A 282 7.78 -6.11 -20.85
C LYS A 282 8.23 -6.15 -22.31
N ILE A 283 7.91 -7.21 -23.02
CA ILE A 283 8.24 -7.38 -24.44
C ILE A 283 6.95 -7.62 -25.22
N ILE A 284 6.57 -6.69 -26.08
CA ILE A 284 5.36 -6.77 -26.88
C ILE A 284 5.73 -6.89 -28.37
N ASN A 285 5.42 -8.02 -28.99
CA ASN A 285 5.75 -8.29 -30.40
C ASN A 285 7.22 -8.01 -30.73
N GLY A 286 8.13 -8.32 -29.78
CA GLY A 286 9.56 -8.07 -29.91
C GLY A 286 10.03 -6.66 -29.46
N VAL A 287 9.13 -5.72 -29.20
CA VAL A 287 9.47 -4.39 -28.67
C VAL A 287 9.66 -4.47 -27.16
N VAL A 288 10.85 -4.15 -26.72
CA VAL A 288 11.22 -4.20 -25.30
C VAL A 288 10.87 -2.89 -24.60
N THR A 289 10.28 -3.00 -23.42
CA THR A 289 10.12 -1.91 -22.44
C THR A 289 10.84 -2.34 -21.17
N ASP A 290 11.87 -1.61 -20.76
CA ASP A 290 12.61 -1.85 -19.54
C ASP A 290 12.13 -0.93 -18.42
N TYR A 291 12.09 -1.47 -17.19
CA TYR A 291 11.72 -0.74 -15.99
C TYR A 291 12.86 -0.77 -14.97
N VAL A 292 13.28 0.39 -14.51
CA VAL A 292 14.16 0.51 -13.35
C VAL A 292 13.32 0.74 -12.12
N LEU A 293 13.59 -0.04 -11.08
CA LEU A 293 12.82 0.01 -9.84
C LEU A 293 13.66 0.58 -8.70
N HIS A 294 13.06 1.45 -7.90
CA HIS A 294 13.53 1.79 -6.56
C HIS A 294 12.53 1.19 -5.55
N GLY A 295 12.95 0.11 -4.90
CA GLY A 295 12.05 -0.74 -4.15
C GLY A 295 10.93 -1.30 -5.03
N LYS A 296 9.68 -0.98 -4.70
CA LYS A 296 8.51 -1.39 -5.49
C LYS A 296 8.08 -0.35 -6.54
N ASN A 297 8.71 0.82 -6.58
CA ASN A 297 8.32 1.91 -7.48
C ASN A 297 9.10 1.85 -8.79
N VAL A 298 8.40 2.03 -9.89
CA VAL A 298 9.03 2.26 -11.20
C VAL A 298 9.55 3.70 -11.22
N VAL A 299 10.87 3.89 -11.24
CA VAL A 299 11.49 5.22 -11.28
C VAL A 299 11.92 5.63 -12.69
N HIS A 300 12.20 4.64 -13.55
CA HIS A 300 12.58 4.93 -14.92
C HIS A 300 12.05 3.84 -15.87
N MET A 301 11.72 4.23 -17.08
CA MET A 301 11.24 3.34 -18.13
C MET A 301 11.83 3.75 -19.47
N THR A 302 12.29 2.77 -20.25
CA THR A 302 12.72 2.97 -21.62
C THR A 302 11.97 2.07 -22.58
N ARG A 303 11.62 2.60 -23.78
CA ARG A 303 11.00 1.84 -24.86
C ARG A 303 11.48 2.37 -26.22
N GLY A 304 12.39 1.66 -26.85
CA GLY A 304 13.04 2.14 -28.06
C GLY A 304 13.86 3.41 -27.80
N ALA A 305 13.49 4.53 -28.41
CA ALA A 305 14.11 5.84 -28.19
C ALA A 305 13.42 6.68 -27.12
N ASP A 306 12.29 6.23 -26.60
CA ASP A 306 11.54 6.97 -25.59
C ASP A 306 12.03 6.64 -24.18
N GLU A 307 12.23 7.68 -23.36
CA GLU A 307 12.64 7.60 -21.97
C GLU A 307 11.65 8.34 -21.08
N LEU A 308 11.21 7.70 -20.01
CA LEU A 308 10.37 8.30 -18.97
C LEU A 308 11.03 8.12 -17.60
N HIS A 309 11.17 9.22 -16.86
CA HIS A 309 11.61 9.17 -15.47
C HIS A 309 10.51 9.72 -14.56
N PHE A 310 10.27 9.03 -13.42
CA PHE A 310 9.12 9.32 -12.57
C PHE A 310 9.58 9.78 -11.19
N PHE A 311 9.04 10.90 -10.75
CA PHE A 311 9.19 11.41 -9.40
C PHE A 311 7.89 11.25 -8.62
N TYR A 312 8.01 10.99 -7.33
CA TYR A 312 6.91 10.71 -6.42
C TYR A 312 6.75 11.82 -5.39
N ASP A 313 5.51 12.09 -4.98
CA ASP A 313 5.20 13.00 -3.88
C ASP A 313 5.49 12.37 -2.50
N ALA A 314 5.30 13.15 -1.43
CA ALA A 314 5.51 12.69 -0.06
C ALA A 314 4.57 11.53 0.36
N GLN A 315 3.48 11.30 -0.36
CA GLN A 315 2.57 10.17 -0.18
C GLN A 315 2.94 8.97 -1.08
N ASN A 316 4.14 9.00 -1.68
CA ASN A 316 4.61 7.97 -2.60
C ASN A 316 3.70 7.74 -3.81
N ARG A 317 3.07 8.80 -4.33
CA ARG A 317 2.24 8.77 -5.54
C ARG A 317 2.97 9.49 -6.68
N PRO A 318 2.88 9.04 -7.94
CA PRO A 318 3.50 9.74 -9.06
C PRO A 318 3.11 11.23 -9.08
N ALA A 319 4.10 12.13 -9.11
CA ALA A 319 3.92 13.57 -9.09
C ALA A 319 4.38 14.26 -10.38
N VAL A 320 5.54 13.86 -10.88
CA VAL A 320 6.15 14.40 -12.10
C VAL A 320 6.67 13.26 -12.96
N VAL A 321 6.51 13.40 -14.28
CA VAL A 321 7.18 12.56 -15.26
C VAL A 321 8.07 13.45 -16.14
N VAL A 322 9.31 13.01 -16.36
CA VAL A 322 10.19 13.56 -17.38
C VAL A 322 10.13 12.64 -18.58
N TYR A 323 9.54 13.12 -19.67
CA TYR A 323 9.43 12.41 -20.94
C TYR A 323 10.38 13.04 -21.96
N ASN A 324 11.36 12.28 -22.41
CA ASN A 324 12.38 12.73 -23.35
C ASN A 324 12.99 14.09 -22.97
N GLY A 325 13.35 14.25 -21.69
CA GLY A 325 13.95 15.45 -21.12
C GLY A 325 12.99 16.59 -20.77
N THR A 326 11.69 16.47 -21.05
CA THR A 326 10.68 17.47 -20.71
C THR A 326 9.83 17.02 -19.53
N ALA A 327 9.68 17.89 -18.53
CA ALA A 327 8.93 17.59 -17.31
C ALA A 327 7.43 17.93 -17.43
N TYR A 328 6.58 17.04 -16.92
CA TYR A 328 5.12 17.15 -16.88
C TYR A 328 4.60 16.81 -15.50
N ALA A 329 3.51 17.45 -15.06
CA ALA A 329 2.88 17.22 -13.77
C ALA A 329 1.65 16.31 -13.90
N TYR A 330 1.53 15.35 -12.97
CA TYR A 330 0.32 14.53 -12.83
C TYR A 330 -0.75 15.26 -12.02
N VAL A 331 -1.98 15.22 -12.49
CA VAL A 331 -3.18 15.63 -11.76
C VAL A 331 -4.02 14.38 -11.49
N LYS A 332 -4.41 14.21 -10.23
CA LYS A 332 -5.08 13.02 -9.72
C LYS A 332 -6.40 13.40 -9.06
N ASN A 333 -7.39 12.49 -9.09
CA ASN A 333 -8.58 12.61 -8.27
C ASN A 333 -8.32 12.13 -6.81
N LEU A 334 -9.36 12.16 -5.97
CA LEU A 334 -9.29 11.70 -4.57
C LEU A 334 -8.78 10.25 -4.46
N GLN A 335 -9.20 9.41 -5.36
CA GLN A 335 -8.88 7.99 -5.38
C GLN A 335 -7.44 7.69 -5.88
N GLY A 336 -6.73 8.71 -6.40
CA GLY A 336 -5.38 8.55 -6.93
C GLY A 336 -5.33 8.17 -8.41
N ASP A 337 -6.45 8.21 -9.12
CA ASP A 337 -6.46 8.02 -10.57
C ASP A 337 -5.74 9.19 -11.23
N VAL A 338 -4.81 8.89 -12.13
CA VAL A 338 -4.22 9.91 -13.00
C VAL A 338 -5.26 10.28 -14.04
N ILE A 339 -5.82 11.50 -13.96
CA ILE A 339 -6.86 11.99 -14.86
C ILE A 339 -6.33 12.99 -15.88
N THR A 340 -5.26 13.70 -15.54
CA THR A 340 -4.70 14.73 -16.43
C THR A 340 -3.19 14.78 -16.26
N ILE A 341 -2.49 15.09 -17.36
CA ILE A 341 -1.07 15.44 -17.36
C ILE A 341 -0.96 16.87 -17.89
N LEU A 342 -0.23 17.73 -17.16
CA LEU A 342 -0.01 19.14 -17.50
C LEU A 342 1.43 19.36 -17.97
N ASP A 343 1.60 20.24 -18.95
CA ASP A 343 2.93 20.77 -19.30
C ASP A 343 3.40 21.86 -18.32
N GLY A 344 4.64 22.35 -18.49
CA GLY A 344 5.20 23.41 -17.65
C GLY A 344 4.51 24.78 -17.77
N ALA A 345 3.64 24.98 -18.77
CA ALA A 345 2.81 26.17 -18.93
C ALA A 345 1.42 26.01 -18.27
N GLY A 346 1.04 24.77 -17.88
CA GLY A 346 -0.25 24.43 -17.29
C GLY A 346 -1.31 24.01 -18.30
N ASN A 347 -0.91 23.73 -19.54
CA ASN A 347 -1.84 23.20 -20.52
C ASN A 347 -2.06 21.71 -20.28
N VAL A 348 -3.30 21.25 -20.46
CA VAL A 348 -3.65 19.85 -20.44
C VAL A 348 -3.12 19.21 -21.73
N VAL A 349 -2.12 18.32 -21.60
CA VAL A 349 -1.52 17.61 -22.75
C VAL A 349 -2.02 16.18 -22.89
N VAL A 350 -2.50 15.57 -21.79
CA VAL A 350 -3.17 14.27 -21.77
C VAL A 350 -4.33 14.32 -20.79
N SER A 351 -5.46 13.73 -21.15
CA SER A 351 -6.58 13.44 -20.25
C SER A 351 -6.99 11.97 -20.38
N TYR A 352 -7.32 11.34 -19.25
CA TYR A 352 -7.85 9.98 -19.17
C TYR A 352 -9.21 9.99 -18.52
N VAL A 353 -10.08 9.09 -18.98
CA VAL A 353 -11.39 8.83 -18.38
C VAL A 353 -11.50 7.34 -18.11
N TYR A 354 -11.96 6.96 -16.92
CA TYR A 354 -12.16 5.59 -16.49
C TYR A 354 -13.58 5.38 -16.00
N ASP A 355 -14.10 4.16 -16.18
CA ASP A 355 -15.31 3.77 -15.46
C ASP A 355 -14.98 3.47 -13.98
N ALA A 356 -16.00 3.15 -13.18
CA ALA A 356 -15.86 2.90 -11.75
C ALA A 356 -14.92 1.74 -11.40
N TRP A 357 -14.70 0.80 -12.33
CA TRP A 357 -13.82 -0.35 -12.19
C TRP A 357 -12.42 -0.13 -12.79
N GLY A 358 -12.17 1.07 -13.31
CA GLY A 358 -10.88 1.41 -13.88
C GLY A 358 -10.70 1.04 -15.35
N MET A 359 -11.77 0.59 -16.04
CA MET A 359 -11.70 0.38 -17.48
C MET A 359 -11.46 1.73 -18.16
N PRO A 360 -10.40 1.92 -18.96
CA PRO A 360 -10.19 3.14 -19.72
C PRO A 360 -11.30 3.30 -20.76
N ILE A 361 -12.03 4.42 -20.71
CA ILE A 361 -13.15 4.73 -21.63
C ILE A 361 -12.89 5.98 -22.44
N GLY A 362 -11.80 6.71 -22.16
CA GLY A 362 -11.38 7.88 -22.95
C GLY A 362 -9.93 8.25 -22.71
N LYS A 363 -9.28 8.68 -23.80
CA LYS A 363 -7.94 9.28 -23.81
C LYS A 363 -7.92 10.42 -24.82
N SER A 364 -7.44 11.60 -24.44
CA SER A 364 -7.41 12.78 -25.30
C SER A 364 -6.26 13.72 -24.92
N GLY A 365 -6.01 14.73 -25.74
CA GLY A 365 -4.97 15.73 -25.55
C GLY A 365 -3.91 15.71 -26.65
N THR A 366 -3.05 16.74 -26.69
CA THR A 366 -2.02 16.91 -27.72
C THR A 366 -0.94 15.84 -27.70
N LEU A 367 -0.70 15.22 -26.54
CA LEU A 367 0.26 14.13 -26.36
C LEU A 367 -0.43 12.79 -26.04
N ALA A 368 -1.72 12.63 -26.36
CA ALA A 368 -2.48 11.43 -26.06
C ALA A 368 -1.86 10.16 -26.67
N GLU A 369 -1.40 10.24 -27.92
CA GLU A 369 -0.86 9.08 -28.65
C GLU A 369 0.64 8.84 -28.40
N THR A 370 1.33 9.76 -27.74
CA THR A 370 2.74 9.64 -27.39
C THR A 370 2.88 9.42 -25.87
N LEU A 371 3.13 10.48 -25.08
CA LEU A 371 3.21 10.40 -23.61
C LEU A 371 1.97 9.71 -23.03
N GLY A 372 0.77 10.02 -23.54
CA GLY A 372 -0.49 9.45 -23.08
C GLY A 372 -0.57 7.92 -23.24
N THR A 373 0.02 7.34 -24.27
CA THR A 373 0.10 5.89 -24.49
C THR A 373 1.24 5.26 -23.71
N LEU A 374 2.40 5.93 -23.64
CA LEU A 374 3.59 5.41 -22.97
C LEU A 374 3.52 5.49 -21.44
N ASN A 375 2.81 6.50 -20.89
CA ASN A 375 2.67 6.66 -19.44
C ASN A 375 2.01 5.42 -18.83
N PRO A 376 2.72 4.69 -17.93
CA PRO A 376 2.16 3.49 -17.34
C PRO A 376 1.13 3.78 -16.24
N PHE A 377 1.24 4.92 -15.55
CA PHE A 377 0.39 5.21 -14.40
C PHE A 377 -0.99 5.71 -14.81
N ARG A 378 -2.03 4.95 -14.42
CA ARG A 378 -3.42 5.22 -14.80
C ARG A 378 -4.35 5.19 -13.57
N TYR A 379 -5.39 4.39 -13.62
CA TYR A 379 -6.34 4.16 -12.55
C TYR A 379 -5.63 3.77 -11.24
N ARG A 380 -5.90 4.45 -10.12
CA ARG A 380 -5.23 4.29 -8.80
C ARG A 380 -3.71 4.48 -8.83
N GLY A 381 -3.16 5.03 -9.90
CA GLY A 381 -1.71 5.07 -10.12
C GLY A 381 -1.09 3.70 -10.42
N TYR A 382 -1.89 2.69 -10.74
CA TYR A 382 -1.39 1.37 -11.14
C TYR A 382 -0.74 1.42 -12.52
N VAL A 383 0.16 0.46 -12.74
CA VAL A 383 0.81 0.28 -14.04
C VAL A 383 -0.17 -0.38 -15.01
N PHE A 384 -0.54 0.32 -16.04
CA PHE A 384 -1.43 -0.16 -17.10
C PHE A 384 -0.64 -0.64 -18.31
N ASP A 385 -0.99 -1.80 -18.82
CA ASP A 385 -0.46 -2.33 -20.08
C ASP A 385 -1.47 -2.10 -21.19
N GLU A 386 -1.24 -1.07 -22.02
CA GLU A 386 -2.13 -0.64 -23.10
C GLU A 386 -2.45 -1.78 -24.07
N GLU A 387 -1.47 -2.67 -24.31
CA GLU A 387 -1.56 -3.76 -25.29
C GLU A 387 -2.41 -4.94 -24.81
N THR A 388 -2.47 -5.18 -23.50
CA THR A 388 -3.21 -6.29 -22.89
C THR A 388 -4.49 -5.85 -22.19
N GLY A 389 -4.62 -4.55 -21.88
CA GLY A 389 -5.72 -3.99 -21.11
C GLY A 389 -5.68 -4.35 -19.62
N LEU A 390 -4.57 -4.87 -19.12
CA LEU A 390 -4.41 -5.28 -17.74
C LEU A 390 -3.70 -4.21 -16.90
N TYR A 391 -4.07 -4.14 -15.62
CA TYR A 391 -3.30 -3.42 -14.62
C TYR A 391 -2.36 -4.39 -13.89
N TYR A 392 -1.07 -4.05 -13.83
CA TYR A 392 -0.09 -4.75 -13.04
C TYR A 392 0.00 -4.13 -11.64
N LEU A 393 -0.45 -4.87 -10.62
CA LEU A 393 -0.45 -4.46 -9.21
C LEU A 393 0.69 -5.17 -8.44
N ARG A 394 1.88 -5.26 -9.05
CA ARG A 394 3.09 -5.88 -8.48
C ARG A 394 2.96 -7.39 -8.24
N SER A 395 2.06 -7.84 -7.37
CA SER A 395 1.88 -9.27 -7.09
C SER A 395 0.85 -9.96 -7.99
N ARG A 396 -0.11 -9.21 -8.55
CA ARG A 396 -1.21 -9.73 -9.37
C ARG A 396 -1.50 -8.84 -10.56
N TYR A 397 -2.21 -9.39 -11.54
CA TYR A 397 -2.81 -8.64 -12.64
C TYR A 397 -4.31 -8.48 -12.43
N TYR A 398 -4.77 -7.24 -12.51
CA TYR A 398 -6.18 -6.87 -12.42
C TYR A 398 -6.75 -6.64 -13.81
N HIS A 399 -7.87 -7.28 -14.09
CA HIS A 399 -8.59 -7.18 -15.37
C HIS A 399 -9.85 -6.33 -15.19
N ALA A 400 -9.78 -5.05 -15.54
CA ALA A 400 -10.84 -4.09 -15.30
C ALA A 400 -12.16 -4.43 -16.04
N SER A 401 -12.09 -5.01 -17.25
CA SER A 401 -13.30 -5.34 -18.02
C SER A 401 -14.14 -6.44 -17.35
N ILE A 402 -13.51 -7.40 -16.65
CA ILE A 402 -14.19 -8.42 -15.87
C ILE A 402 -14.21 -8.11 -14.37
N SER A 403 -13.63 -6.97 -13.95
CA SER A 403 -13.65 -6.44 -12.56
C SER A 403 -13.06 -7.36 -11.50
N ARG A 404 -12.04 -8.17 -11.86
CA ARG A 404 -11.41 -9.10 -10.92
C ARG A 404 -9.94 -9.37 -11.23
N PHE A 405 -9.25 -9.95 -10.26
CA PHE A 405 -7.90 -10.44 -10.46
C PHE A 405 -7.85 -11.68 -11.35
N LEU A 406 -6.76 -11.86 -12.11
CA LEU A 406 -6.54 -13.04 -12.94
C LEU A 406 -6.17 -14.28 -12.13
N CYS A 407 -5.40 -14.12 -11.05
CA CYS A 407 -4.96 -15.20 -10.18
C CYS A 407 -5.33 -14.92 -8.72
N ILE A 408 -5.37 -15.99 -7.92
CA ILE A 408 -5.73 -15.90 -6.50
C ILE A 408 -4.68 -15.14 -5.68
N ASP A 409 -5.12 -14.57 -4.58
CA ASP A 409 -4.24 -13.99 -3.56
C ASP A 409 -3.45 -15.09 -2.85
N ARG A 410 -2.24 -14.74 -2.39
CA ARG A 410 -1.45 -15.59 -1.49
C ARG A 410 -2.04 -15.61 -0.07
N TRP A 411 -2.72 -14.54 0.29
CA TRP A 411 -3.29 -14.32 1.62
C TRP A 411 -4.81 -14.33 1.54
N LEU A 412 -5.43 -15.27 2.23
CA LEU A 412 -6.86 -15.24 2.48
C LEU A 412 -7.13 -14.32 3.68
N GLY A 413 -8.15 -13.50 3.59
CA GLY A 413 -8.59 -12.66 4.71
C GLY A 413 -8.91 -13.49 5.95
N GLY A 414 -8.69 -12.90 7.13
CA GLY A 414 -9.08 -13.52 8.39
C GLY A 414 -10.61 -13.60 8.53
N THR A 415 -11.09 -14.51 9.38
CA THR A 415 -12.53 -14.68 9.65
C THR A 415 -13.21 -13.42 10.19
N SER A 416 -12.44 -12.47 10.73
CA SER A 416 -12.90 -11.17 11.21
C SER A 416 -13.13 -10.12 10.10
N ASP A 417 -12.63 -10.36 8.88
CA ASP A 417 -12.58 -9.34 7.83
C ASP A 417 -13.86 -9.31 6.96
N GLY A 418 -14.86 -10.14 7.31
CA GLY A 418 -16.14 -10.24 6.61
C GLY A 418 -16.13 -11.22 5.42
N ILE A 419 -17.31 -11.58 4.93
CA ILE A 419 -17.51 -12.63 3.92
C ILE A 419 -16.73 -12.35 2.63
N LEU A 420 -16.72 -11.11 2.14
CA LEU A 420 -16.08 -10.73 0.88
C LEU A 420 -14.55 -10.83 0.91
N SER A 421 -13.91 -10.88 2.08
CA SER A 421 -12.47 -11.08 2.20
C SER A 421 -12.03 -12.52 1.92
N HIS A 422 -12.96 -13.45 1.87
CA HIS A 422 -12.69 -14.86 1.56
C HIS A 422 -12.71 -15.15 0.05
N ASN A 423 -13.17 -14.19 -0.79
CA ASN A 423 -13.07 -14.32 -2.23
C ASN A 423 -11.69 -13.85 -2.72
N PRO A 424 -10.74 -14.74 -3.04
CA PRO A 424 -9.35 -14.39 -3.32
C PRO A 424 -9.16 -13.73 -4.69
N LEU A 425 -10.20 -13.68 -5.52
CA LEU A 425 -10.19 -13.11 -6.86
C LEU A 425 -10.94 -11.77 -6.94
N CYS A 426 -11.64 -11.41 -5.87
CA CYS A 426 -12.42 -10.19 -5.78
C CYS A 426 -11.51 -8.95 -5.69
N TYR A 427 -11.72 -7.96 -6.56
CA TYR A 427 -11.02 -6.68 -6.46
C TYR A 427 -11.76 -5.75 -5.50
N CYS A 428 -11.02 -5.22 -4.52
CA CYS A 428 -11.51 -4.21 -3.58
C CYS A 428 -12.81 -4.57 -2.86
N LYS A 429 -13.08 -5.85 -2.58
CA LYS A 429 -14.34 -6.34 -1.99
C LYS A 429 -15.58 -5.85 -2.77
N ASN A 430 -15.50 -5.77 -4.08
CA ASN A 430 -16.53 -5.21 -4.98
C ASN A 430 -16.91 -3.74 -4.68
N SER A 431 -16.07 -3.01 -4.00
CA SER A 431 -16.24 -1.57 -3.71
C SER A 431 -15.06 -0.74 -4.24
N PRO A 432 -14.84 -0.72 -5.57
CA PRO A 432 -13.67 -0.10 -6.18
C PRO A 432 -13.63 1.42 -6.03
N VAL A 433 -14.77 2.06 -5.76
CA VAL A 433 -14.86 3.52 -5.53
C VAL A 433 -14.31 3.90 -4.17
N MET A 434 -14.55 3.05 -3.15
CA MET A 434 -14.15 3.29 -1.76
C MET A 434 -12.78 2.74 -1.42
N ASN A 435 -12.29 1.76 -2.17
CA ASN A 435 -11.10 1.00 -1.84
C ASN A 435 -10.10 1.00 -2.99
N ALA A 436 -8.83 0.77 -2.64
CA ALA A 436 -7.74 0.52 -3.57
C ALA A 436 -6.86 -0.61 -3.05
N ASP A 437 -6.21 -1.33 -3.95
CA ASP A 437 -5.24 -2.38 -3.63
C ASP A 437 -3.89 -2.02 -4.26
N ALA A 438 -3.03 -1.36 -3.49
CA ALA A 438 -1.81 -0.73 -4.01
C ALA A 438 -0.73 -1.71 -4.50
N ASP A 439 -0.75 -2.95 -4.04
CA ASP A 439 0.27 -3.95 -4.35
C ASP A 439 -0.28 -5.32 -4.76
N GLY A 440 -1.59 -5.42 -4.92
CA GLY A 440 -2.28 -6.65 -5.29
C GLY A 440 -2.45 -7.65 -4.14
N GLN A 441 -2.29 -7.21 -2.88
CA GLN A 441 -2.41 -8.05 -1.68
C GLN A 441 -3.22 -7.37 -0.57
N PHE A 442 -3.23 -6.04 -0.51
CA PHE A 442 -3.77 -5.27 0.60
C PHE A 442 -4.81 -4.24 0.17
N LEU A 443 -5.97 -4.34 0.78
CA LEU A 443 -7.05 -3.39 0.63
C LEU A 443 -6.82 -2.15 1.52
N ALA A 444 -6.82 -0.96 0.93
CA ALA A 444 -6.79 0.31 1.65
C ALA A 444 -8.06 1.12 1.36
N ALA A 445 -8.73 1.61 2.41
CA ALA A 445 -9.85 2.54 2.25
C ALA A 445 -9.36 3.92 1.81
N ILE A 446 -9.91 4.46 0.73
CA ILE A 446 -9.45 5.70 0.10
C ILE A 446 -9.64 6.91 1.00
N CYS A 447 -10.77 7.01 1.68
CA CYS A 447 -11.07 8.14 2.58
C CYS A 447 -10.21 8.15 3.86
N ALA A 448 -9.69 7.00 4.31
CA ALA A 448 -8.77 6.92 5.43
C ALA A 448 -7.32 7.30 5.06
N ALA A 449 -6.98 7.24 3.78
CA ALA A 449 -5.61 7.37 3.31
C ALA A 449 -5.08 8.82 3.32
N ILE A 450 -5.94 9.84 3.21
CA ILE A 450 -5.51 11.22 3.02
C ILE A 450 -4.94 11.85 4.30
N GLY A 451 -5.37 11.41 5.49
CA GLY A 451 -4.88 11.94 6.77
C GLY A 451 -3.81 11.10 7.47
N ALA A 452 -3.71 9.81 7.13
CA ALA A 452 -2.89 8.86 7.89
C ALA A 452 -1.60 8.42 7.16
N THR A 453 -1.46 8.76 5.89
CA THR A 453 -0.47 8.10 5.00
C THR A 453 0.97 8.57 5.26
N VAL A 454 1.17 9.82 5.66
CA VAL A 454 2.53 10.39 5.81
C VAL A 454 3.22 9.85 7.06
N VAL A 455 2.54 9.83 8.21
CA VAL A 455 3.10 9.26 9.46
C VAL A 455 3.26 7.74 9.34
N LYS A 456 2.33 7.07 8.65
CA LYS A 456 2.39 5.62 8.42
C LYS A 456 3.51 5.22 7.46
N ALA A 457 3.81 6.04 6.45
CA ALA A 457 4.86 5.73 5.47
C ALA A 457 6.25 5.70 6.12
N VAL A 458 6.59 6.68 6.97
CA VAL A 458 7.91 6.76 7.60
C VAL A 458 8.04 5.71 8.72
N VAL A 459 7.05 5.62 9.61
CA VAL A 459 7.05 4.61 10.69
C VAL A 459 6.94 3.21 10.10
N GLY A 460 6.08 3.01 9.09
CA GLY A 460 5.95 1.74 8.40
C GLY A 460 7.23 1.32 7.65
N ALA A 461 7.96 2.25 7.03
CA ALA A 461 9.23 1.95 6.37
C ALA A 461 10.30 1.46 7.37
N VAL A 462 10.46 2.16 8.50
CA VAL A 462 11.43 1.78 9.54
C VAL A 462 11.03 0.45 10.19
N VAL A 463 9.76 0.31 10.56
CA VAL A 463 9.23 -0.93 11.17
C VAL A 463 9.31 -2.10 10.20
N GLY A 464 8.94 -1.91 8.93
CA GLY A 464 9.03 -2.95 7.91
C GLY A 464 10.47 -3.41 7.65
N ALA A 465 11.45 -2.49 7.64
CA ALA A 465 12.86 -2.82 7.52
C ALA A 465 13.33 -3.71 8.69
N ILE A 466 12.98 -3.31 9.92
CA ILE A 466 13.34 -4.07 11.13
C ILE A 466 12.70 -5.46 11.13
N VAL A 467 11.43 -5.57 10.72
CA VAL A 467 10.72 -6.87 10.68
C VAL A 467 11.33 -7.83 9.68
N ASN A 468 11.61 -7.36 8.45
CA ASN A 468 12.18 -8.26 7.45
C ASN A 468 13.63 -8.64 7.78
N CYS A 469 14.42 -7.72 8.36
CA CYS A 469 15.74 -8.08 8.87
C CYS A 469 15.66 -9.08 10.04
N ALA A 470 14.69 -8.91 10.94
CA ALA A 470 14.48 -9.85 12.04
C ALA A 470 13.99 -11.22 11.53
N SER A 471 13.13 -11.24 10.50
CA SER A 471 12.70 -12.49 9.85
C SER A 471 13.87 -13.25 9.23
N GLU A 472 14.71 -12.56 8.44
CA GLU A 472 15.92 -13.16 7.86
C GLU A 472 16.91 -13.64 8.92
N TYR A 473 17.03 -12.90 10.03
CA TYR A 473 17.86 -13.31 11.15
C TYR A 473 17.32 -14.57 11.84
N VAL A 474 16.01 -14.67 12.05
CA VAL A 474 15.38 -15.88 12.61
C VAL A 474 15.57 -17.06 11.66
N ASP A 475 15.42 -16.87 10.36
CA ASP A 475 15.67 -17.92 9.37
C ASP A 475 17.12 -18.41 9.42
N ASP A 476 18.12 -17.52 9.53
CA ASP A 476 19.52 -17.89 9.72
C ASP A 476 19.77 -18.68 11.02
N VAL A 477 19.15 -18.27 12.11
CA VAL A 477 19.26 -18.98 13.40
C VAL A 477 18.66 -20.37 13.32
N VAL A 478 17.48 -20.51 12.70
CA VAL A 478 16.83 -21.82 12.47
C VAL A 478 17.69 -22.71 11.57
N GLU A 479 18.21 -22.16 10.49
CA GLU A 479 19.09 -22.90 9.58
C GLU A 479 20.41 -23.32 10.26
N ASN A 480 21.01 -22.44 11.07
CA ASN A 480 22.20 -22.75 11.87
C ASN A 480 21.95 -23.88 12.89
N TYR A 481 20.76 -23.84 13.55
CA TYR A 481 20.36 -24.92 14.43
C TYR A 481 20.19 -26.24 13.69
N GLN A 482 19.55 -26.25 12.51
CA GLN A 482 19.39 -27.44 11.65
C GLN A 482 20.75 -27.96 11.15
N LYS A 483 21.73 -27.08 10.89
CA LYS A 483 23.12 -27.43 10.55
C LYS A 483 23.93 -27.97 11.74
N GLY A 484 23.33 -28.05 12.94
CA GLY A 484 23.96 -28.59 14.14
C GLY A 484 24.81 -27.62 14.94
N LYS A 485 24.80 -26.30 14.63
CA LYS A 485 25.45 -25.28 15.46
C LYS A 485 24.73 -25.15 16.81
N ARG A 486 25.45 -24.82 17.88
CA ARG A 486 24.91 -24.68 19.25
C ARG A 486 25.56 -23.48 19.96
N GLY A 487 24.89 -22.98 21.01
CA GLY A 487 25.36 -21.82 21.77
C GLY A 487 25.43 -20.55 20.91
N TRP A 488 26.42 -19.71 21.09
CA TRP A 488 26.58 -18.44 20.38
C TRP A 488 26.78 -18.58 18.87
N ASP A 489 27.26 -19.74 18.40
CA ASP A 489 27.47 -19.98 16.96
C ASP A 489 26.17 -20.07 16.17
N MET A 490 25.03 -20.34 16.83
CA MET A 490 23.71 -20.30 16.22
C MET A 490 23.28 -18.89 15.81
N PHE A 491 23.74 -17.90 16.54
CA PHE A 491 23.34 -16.49 16.39
C PHE A 491 24.25 -15.70 15.44
N VAL A 492 25.32 -16.33 14.94
CA VAL A 492 26.17 -15.72 13.93
C VAL A 492 25.45 -15.82 12.58
N PRO A 493 25.09 -14.69 11.94
CA PRO A 493 24.43 -14.72 10.65
C PRO A 493 25.29 -15.47 9.62
N ASP A 494 24.75 -16.50 8.99
CA ASP A 494 25.38 -17.21 7.87
C ASP A 494 25.03 -16.60 6.51
N SER A 495 23.92 -15.88 6.45
CA SER A 495 23.51 -15.19 5.24
C SER A 495 24.39 -13.98 4.98
N PRO A 496 24.76 -13.72 3.73
CA PRO A 496 25.54 -12.54 3.37
C PRO A 496 24.79 -11.26 3.73
N ALA A 497 25.51 -10.20 4.10
CA ALA A 497 24.95 -8.90 4.50
C ALA A 497 23.98 -8.33 3.47
N GLU A 498 24.12 -8.70 2.21
CA GLU A 498 23.24 -8.33 1.09
C GLU A 498 21.81 -8.88 1.25
N LYS A 499 21.64 -10.06 1.86
CA LYS A 499 20.32 -10.66 2.12
C LYS A 499 19.55 -9.86 3.18
N TYR A 500 20.25 -9.45 4.24
CA TYR A 500 19.69 -8.56 5.27
C TYR A 500 19.37 -7.17 4.72
N ALA A 501 20.20 -6.66 3.81
CA ALA A 501 19.97 -5.40 3.15
C ALA A 501 18.75 -5.46 2.21
N GLY A 502 18.61 -6.54 1.44
CA GLY A 502 17.43 -6.79 0.63
C GLY A 502 16.17 -6.87 1.48
N ALA A 503 16.24 -7.57 2.61
CA ALA A 503 15.17 -7.69 3.59
C ALA A 503 14.82 -6.34 4.22
N ALA A 504 15.82 -5.52 4.60
CA ALA A 504 15.61 -4.17 5.14
C ALA A 504 14.94 -3.24 4.14
N VAL A 505 15.43 -3.20 2.91
CA VAL A 505 14.85 -2.37 1.83
C VAL A 505 13.47 -2.88 1.45
N GLY A 506 13.28 -4.18 1.29
CA GLY A 506 11.99 -4.80 1.00
C GLY A 506 10.98 -4.56 2.12
N GLY A 507 11.43 -4.65 3.38
CA GLY A 507 10.63 -4.40 4.57
C GLY A 507 10.27 -2.94 4.78
N ALA A 508 11.21 -2.02 4.57
CA ALA A 508 10.94 -0.58 4.62
C ALA A 508 9.82 -0.19 3.65
N ILE A 509 9.83 -0.77 2.46
CA ILE A 509 8.83 -0.51 1.42
C ILE A 509 7.51 -1.22 1.72
N ALA A 510 7.53 -2.45 2.24
CA ALA A 510 6.34 -3.18 2.66
C ALA A 510 5.65 -2.54 3.87
N GLY A 511 6.43 -1.93 4.78
CA GLY A 511 5.93 -1.27 5.99
C GLY A 511 5.12 0.00 5.74
N ILE A 512 5.26 0.62 4.57
CA ILE A 512 4.49 1.83 4.18
C ILE A 512 2.98 1.59 4.15
N GLY A 513 2.51 0.34 4.07
CA GLY A 513 1.09 -0.01 3.98
C GLY A 513 0.44 -0.60 5.23
N CYS A 514 1.18 -0.93 6.30
CA CYS A 514 0.67 -1.75 7.41
C CYS A 514 0.37 -0.96 8.68
N SER A 515 -0.90 -0.69 8.94
CA SER A 515 -1.38 -0.01 10.15
C SER A 515 -2.49 -0.74 10.90
N SER A 516 -2.62 -2.06 10.74
CA SER A 516 -3.64 -2.82 11.47
C SER A 516 -3.19 -3.17 12.89
N LEU A 517 -4.15 -3.23 13.83
CA LEU A 517 -3.95 -3.73 15.20
C LEU A 517 -3.33 -5.14 15.21
N LEU A 518 -3.61 -5.94 14.21
CA LEU A 518 -3.08 -7.30 14.05
C LEU A 518 -1.55 -7.29 13.89
N TRP A 519 -1.00 -6.40 13.07
CA TRP A 519 0.45 -6.26 12.89
C TRP A 519 1.14 -5.71 14.15
N THR A 520 0.50 -4.78 14.83
CA THR A 520 1.02 -4.29 16.12
C THR A 520 1.10 -5.43 17.14
N GLY A 521 0.13 -6.35 17.11
CA GLY A 521 0.14 -7.56 17.95
C GLY A 521 1.25 -8.56 17.55
N VAL A 522 1.40 -8.84 16.26
CA VAL A 522 2.46 -9.74 15.75
C VAL A 522 3.85 -9.20 16.07
N MET A 523 4.06 -7.89 15.98
CA MET A 523 5.34 -7.25 16.32
C MET A 523 5.66 -7.33 17.81
N GLY A 524 4.66 -7.12 18.66
CA GLY A 524 4.83 -7.31 20.09
C GLY A 524 5.13 -8.75 20.47
N ALA A 525 4.44 -9.69 19.82
CA ALA A 525 4.67 -11.12 20.04
C ALA A 525 6.10 -11.54 19.68
N THR A 526 6.58 -11.15 18.51
CA THR A 526 7.96 -11.46 18.04
C THR A 526 9.01 -10.77 18.90
N GLY A 527 8.82 -9.49 19.24
CA GLY A 527 9.75 -8.73 20.09
C GLY A 527 9.95 -9.41 21.44
N ASN A 528 8.87 -9.74 22.13
CA ASN A 528 8.95 -10.38 23.46
C ASN A 528 9.59 -11.77 23.45
N VAL A 529 9.34 -12.57 22.42
CA VAL A 529 9.97 -13.90 22.31
C VAL A 529 11.48 -13.76 22.09
N VAL A 530 11.89 -12.83 21.22
CA VAL A 530 13.32 -12.57 20.95
C VAL A 530 14.00 -11.99 22.20
N ASP A 531 13.38 -11.02 22.85
CA ASP A 531 13.93 -10.38 24.06
C ASP A 531 14.07 -11.40 25.23
N GLY A 532 13.03 -12.21 25.47
CA GLY A 532 13.07 -13.24 26.49
C GLY A 532 14.07 -14.37 26.19
N TRP A 533 14.29 -14.65 24.93
CA TRP A 533 15.29 -15.62 24.51
C TRP A 533 16.72 -15.08 24.67
N ILE A 534 16.99 -13.83 24.24
CA ILE A 534 18.29 -13.16 24.41
C ILE A 534 18.61 -12.98 25.90
N ALA A 535 17.60 -12.69 26.72
CA ALA A 535 17.75 -12.59 28.18
C ALA A 535 17.97 -13.94 28.87
N GLY A 536 17.80 -15.07 28.16
CA GLY A 536 17.90 -16.42 28.73
C GLY A 536 16.69 -16.82 29.60
N GLU A 537 15.58 -16.08 29.50
CA GLU A 537 14.35 -16.30 30.26
C GLU A 537 13.42 -17.31 29.57
N LEU A 538 13.61 -17.57 28.26
CA LEU A 538 12.84 -18.53 27.47
C LEU A 538 13.71 -19.67 26.98
N ASP A 539 13.27 -20.90 27.26
CA ASP A 539 13.90 -22.14 26.79
C ASP A 539 13.43 -22.50 25.38
N VAL A 540 14.05 -21.88 24.36
CA VAL A 540 13.72 -22.15 22.96
C VAL A 540 14.22 -23.51 22.51
N GLU A 541 15.33 -24.03 23.06
CA GLU A 541 15.83 -25.38 22.76
C GLU A 541 14.86 -26.45 23.27
N GLY A 542 14.35 -26.30 24.48
CA GLY A 542 13.32 -27.18 25.03
C GLY A 542 12.06 -27.18 24.19
N ALA A 543 11.60 -26.00 23.74
CA ALA A 543 10.42 -25.91 22.89
C ALA A 543 10.63 -26.56 21.50
N LEU A 544 11.78 -26.38 20.87
CA LEU A 544 12.12 -27.00 19.59
C LEU A 544 12.30 -28.52 19.71
N SER A 545 12.65 -29.03 20.89
CA SER A 545 12.73 -30.46 21.21
C SER A 545 11.38 -31.08 21.65
N GLY A 546 10.31 -30.27 21.73
CA GLY A 546 8.97 -30.70 22.05
C GLY A 546 8.62 -30.63 23.56
N ASP A 547 9.40 -29.92 24.37
CA ASP A 547 9.04 -29.66 25.77
C ASP A 547 7.80 -28.75 25.84
N ARG A 548 6.74 -29.33 26.39
CA ARG A 548 5.44 -28.69 26.50
C ARG A 548 5.47 -27.41 27.35
N ARG A 549 6.26 -27.38 28.43
CA ARG A 549 6.37 -26.18 29.28
C ARG A 549 7.12 -25.05 28.60
N ALA A 550 8.17 -25.39 27.88
CA ALA A 550 8.92 -24.41 27.08
C ALA A 550 8.05 -23.83 25.95
N ILE A 551 7.23 -24.64 25.28
CA ILE A 551 6.25 -24.21 24.27
C ILE A 551 5.18 -23.30 24.88
N GLU A 552 4.63 -23.65 26.05
CA GLU A 552 3.64 -22.86 26.76
C GLU A 552 4.22 -21.49 27.19
N ASN A 553 5.45 -21.43 27.69
CA ASN A 553 6.13 -20.19 28.07
C ASN A 553 6.41 -19.27 26.88
N ILE A 554 6.84 -19.81 25.73
CA ILE A 554 7.01 -19.04 24.49
C ILE A 554 5.65 -18.53 24.01
N GLY A 555 4.61 -19.34 24.06
CA GLY A 555 3.24 -18.93 23.71
C GLY A 555 2.73 -17.81 24.60
N LEU A 556 2.99 -17.86 25.92
CA LEU A 556 2.62 -16.81 26.87
C LEU A 556 3.40 -15.51 26.62
N SER A 557 4.71 -15.60 26.35
CA SER A 557 5.54 -14.44 26.04
C SER A 557 5.09 -13.76 24.75
N ALA A 558 4.80 -14.53 23.70
CA ALA A 558 4.24 -14.02 22.45
C ALA A 558 2.86 -13.35 22.68
N ALA A 559 1.98 -13.99 23.45
CA ALA A 559 0.66 -13.45 23.75
C ALA A 559 0.74 -12.16 24.58
N SER A 560 1.67 -12.05 25.52
CA SER A 560 1.86 -10.84 26.35
C SER A 560 2.38 -9.68 25.52
N GLY A 561 3.33 -9.92 24.61
CA GLY A 561 3.85 -8.92 23.70
C GLY A 561 2.81 -8.40 22.71
N ALA A 562 2.02 -9.32 22.12
CA ALA A 562 0.91 -8.95 21.27
C ALA A 562 -0.12 -8.09 22.02
N TYR A 563 -0.48 -8.50 23.25
CA TYR A 563 -1.43 -7.80 24.10
C TYR A 563 -0.91 -6.42 24.54
N GLY A 564 0.34 -6.33 25.00
CA GLY A 564 0.96 -5.08 25.44
C GLY A 564 1.01 -4.03 24.31
N ASN A 565 1.41 -4.42 23.11
CA ASN A 565 1.46 -3.51 21.96
C ASN A 565 0.07 -3.12 21.45
N VAL A 566 -0.91 -4.03 21.44
CA VAL A 566 -2.29 -3.73 21.08
C VAL A 566 -2.93 -2.79 22.09
N VAL A 567 -2.74 -3.05 23.38
CA VAL A 567 -3.25 -2.18 24.47
C VAL A 567 -2.57 -0.82 24.43
N GLY A 568 -1.24 -0.77 24.24
CA GLY A 568 -0.49 0.48 24.08
C GLY A 568 -1.00 1.32 22.91
N LYS A 569 -1.32 0.68 21.77
CA LYS A 569 -1.89 1.36 20.60
C LYS A 569 -3.33 1.83 20.83
N ILE A 570 -4.19 1.01 21.45
CA ILE A 570 -5.58 1.41 21.80
C ILE A 570 -5.57 2.57 22.81
N ILE A 571 -4.63 2.56 23.76
CA ILE A 571 -4.45 3.64 24.72
C ILE A 571 -3.95 4.90 24.01
N GLY A 572 -2.95 4.79 23.14
CA GLY A 572 -2.45 5.90 22.32
C GLY A 572 -3.51 6.49 21.39
N ASP A 573 -4.26 5.65 20.68
CA ASP A 573 -5.23 6.11 19.67
C ASP A 573 -6.55 6.64 20.26
N LYS A 574 -6.97 6.17 21.44
CA LYS A 574 -8.28 6.55 22.03
C LYS A 574 -8.22 7.47 23.24
N LEU A 575 -7.10 7.57 23.96
CA LEU A 575 -7.06 8.15 25.28
C LEU A 575 -6.34 9.50 25.39
N LEU A 576 -5.58 9.91 24.37
CA LEU A 576 -4.95 11.24 24.32
C LEU A 576 -5.94 12.40 24.12
N TRP A 577 -7.24 12.13 23.92
CA TRP A 577 -8.24 13.13 23.50
C TRP A 577 -9.48 13.25 24.40
N ASP A 578 -9.59 12.43 25.47
CA ASP A 578 -10.79 12.48 26.35
C ASP A 578 -10.38 12.72 27.81
N HIS A 579 -10.34 14.00 28.20
CA HIS A 579 -10.03 14.44 29.57
C HIS A 579 -10.98 13.85 30.63
N ASP A 580 -12.21 13.48 30.24
CA ASP A 580 -13.22 12.90 31.14
C ASP A 580 -13.12 11.36 31.25
N TYR A 581 -12.22 10.72 30.47
CA TYR A 581 -12.05 9.26 30.54
C TYR A 581 -11.14 8.90 31.73
N LYS A 582 -11.72 8.29 32.76
CA LYS A 582 -11.00 7.92 33.99
C LYS A 582 -10.55 6.45 33.96
N VAL A 583 -9.45 6.17 34.67
CA VAL A 583 -8.85 4.82 34.76
C VAL A 583 -9.86 3.73 35.15
N HIS A 584 -10.88 4.02 35.96
CA HIS A 584 -11.91 3.04 36.33
C HIS A 584 -12.78 2.55 35.16
N LYS A 585 -12.83 3.27 34.05
CA LYS A 585 -13.54 2.88 32.81
C LYS A 585 -12.74 1.91 31.94
N MET A 586 -11.47 1.72 32.22
CA MET A 586 -10.61 0.77 31.50
C MET A 586 -11.03 -0.69 31.79
N PRO A 587 -10.72 -1.65 30.88
CA PRO A 587 -10.93 -3.07 31.13
C PRO A 587 -10.26 -3.55 32.41
N ARG A 588 -10.89 -4.48 33.14
CA ARG A 588 -10.44 -4.94 34.47
C ARG A 588 -9.02 -5.51 34.47
N SER A 589 -8.61 -6.18 33.38
CA SER A 589 -7.27 -6.68 33.16
C SER A 589 -6.21 -5.56 33.10
N ALA A 590 -6.45 -4.55 32.27
CA ALA A 590 -5.56 -3.39 32.13
C ALA A 590 -5.41 -2.61 33.44
N ARG A 591 -6.51 -2.47 34.22
CA ARG A 591 -6.48 -1.80 35.55
C ARG A 591 -5.66 -2.59 36.58
N LYS A 592 -5.74 -3.91 36.57
CA LYS A 592 -4.98 -4.78 37.49
C LYS A 592 -3.48 -4.66 37.22
N GLU A 593 -3.10 -4.63 35.98
CA GLU A 593 -1.71 -4.51 35.53
C GLU A 593 -1.10 -3.15 35.90
N LEU A 594 -1.80 -2.06 35.58
CA LEU A 594 -1.39 -0.71 35.97
C LEU A 594 -1.28 -0.53 37.48
N ALA A 595 -2.19 -1.09 38.26
CA ALA A 595 -2.14 -1.03 39.72
C ALA A 595 -0.94 -1.78 40.30
N THR A 596 -0.50 -2.87 39.68
CA THR A 596 0.64 -3.68 40.17
C THR A 596 1.98 -2.96 39.92
N GLN A 597 2.09 -2.20 38.84
CA GLN A 597 3.30 -1.44 38.51
C GLN A 597 3.50 -0.18 39.40
N TRP A 598 2.45 0.39 39.98
CA TRP A 598 2.50 1.65 40.71
C TRP A 598 2.58 1.51 42.22
N PHE A 599 2.27 0.36 42.80
CA PHE A 599 2.13 0.25 44.28
C PHE A 599 3.03 -0.82 44.89
N SER A 600 4.22 -0.42 45.24
CA SER A 600 5.13 -1.19 46.13
C SER A 600 4.93 -0.91 47.64
N GLY A 601 3.92 -0.15 48.06
CA GLY A 601 3.65 0.10 49.46
C GLY A 601 2.36 0.90 49.73
N GLY A 602 1.43 0.36 50.56
CA GLY A 602 0.28 1.06 51.12
C GLY A 602 -0.98 1.10 50.24
N ARG A 603 -1.83 0.07 50.35
CA ARG A 603 -2.79 -0.36 49.30
C ARG A 603 -4.10 0.42 49.10
N ASN A 604 -4.65 1.17 50.02
CA ASN A 604 -6.09 1.53 49.91
C ASN A 604 -6.41 2.97 49.47
N GLU A 605 -5.63 3.99 49.85
CA GLU A 605 -5.93 5.38 49.47
C GLU A 605 -5.28 5.75 48.13
N ALA A 606 -4.06 5.30 47.90
CA ALA A 606 -3.35 5.51 46.63
C ALA A 606 -4.10 4.86 45.45
N LEU A 607 -4.70 3.67 45.67
CA LEU A 607 -5.53 3.01 44.67
C LEU A 607 -6.81 3.79 44.30
N LYS A 608 -7.41 4.47 45.30
CA LYS A 608 -8.57 5.33 45.05
C LYS A 608 -8.20 6.59 44.26
N GLN A 609 -7.06 7.23 44.57
CA GLN A 609 -6.54 8.36 43.82
C GLN A 609 -6.21 7.98 42.38
N PHE A 610 -5.52 6.86 42.18
CA PHE A 610 -5.18 6.30 40.88
C PHE A 610 -6.42 6.01 40.04
N MET A 611 -7.44 5.39 40.61
CA MET A 611 -8.67 5.03 39.87
C MET A 611 -9.51 6.24 39.43
N ASN A 612 -9.31 7.39 40.06
CA ASN A 612 -10.03 8.64 39.75
C ASN A 612 -9.18 9.66 38.98
N MET A 613 -7.90 9.36 38.71
CA MET A 613 -7.00 10.24 37.96
C MET A 613 -7.47 10.37 36.51
N PRO A 614 -7.54 11.57 35.94
CA PRO A 614 -7.71 11.75 34.50
C PRO A 614 -6.60 11.07 33.71
N ILE A 615 -6.92 10.56 32.55
CA ILE A 615 -5.98 9.74 31.77
C ILE A 615 -4.85 10.57 31.15
N ASP A 616 -5.12 11.81 30.78
CA ASP A 616 -4.11 12.77 30.32
C ASP A 616 -3.08 13.11 31.41
N GLU A 617 -3.52 13.26 32.66
CA GLU A 617 -2.64 13.43 33.81
C GLU A 617 -1.84 12.17 34.10
N PHE A 618 -2.47 10.98 34.00
CA PHE A 618 -1.78 9.70 34.05
C PHE A 618 -0.75 9.54 32.93
N ALA A 619 -1.12 9.85 31.68
CA ALA A 619 -0.24 9.77 30.53
C ALA A 619 0.96 10.73 30.68
N SER A 620 0.77 11.95 31.16
CA SER A 620 1.85 12.92 31.37
C SER A 620 2.85 12.45 32.45
N HIS A 621 2.38 11.91 33.56
CA HIS A 621 3.24 11.35 34.61
C HIS A 621 3.95 10.06 34.19
N PHE A 622 3.32 9.27 33.33
CA PHE A 622 3.88 8.05 32.76
C PHE A 622 4.94 8.35 31.69
N PHE A 623 4.66 9.30 30.78
CA PHE A 623 5.58 9.71 29.72
C PHE A 623 6.86 10.37 30.28
N ILE A 624 6.76 11.20 31.32
CA ILE A 624 7.94 11.86 31.93
C ILE A 624 8.90 10.84 32.57
N ARG A 625 8.42 9.69 33.04
CA ARG A 625 9.28 8.65 33.64
C ARG A 625 9.79 7.59 32.63
N HIS A 626 9.17 7.42 31.46
CA HIS A 626 9.43 6.32 30.54
C HIS A 626 9.74 6.73 29.08
N THR A 627 9.99 8.02 28.81
CA THR A 627 10.26 8.55 27.46
C THR A 627 11.60 8.09 26.86
N ILE A 628 12.39 7.27 27.52
CA ILE A 628 13.74 6.90 27.05
C ILE A 628 13.84 5.46 26.54
N MET A 629 12.85 4.54 26.73
CA MET A 629 12.99 3.17 26.23
C MET A 629 11.66 2.49 25.80
N PRO A 630 11.34 2.40 24.50
CA PRO A 630 10.30 1.50 24.02
C PRO A 630 10.57 0.01 24.30
N ALA A 631 11.84 -0.38 24.45
CA ALA A 631 12.25 -1.75 24.74
C ALA A 631 11.94 -2.23 26.16
N THR A 632 11.88 -1.34 27.14
CA THR A 632 11.58 -1.70 28.54
C THR A 632 10.10 -1.99 28.79
N TYR A 633 9.20 -1.61 27.88
CA TYR A 633 7.76 -1.89 28.01
C TYR A 633 7.45 -3.37 27.83
N SER A 634 8.13 -4.03 26.90
CA SER A 634 7.98 -5.46 26.62
C SER A 634 8.49 -6.32 27.78
N THR A 635 9.65 -5.98 28.32
CA THR A 635 10.25 -6.71 29.46
C THR A 635 9.46 -6.59 30.75
N THR A 636 8.85 -5.43 31.03
CA THR A 636 8.03 -5.23 32.26
C THR A 636 6.70 -5.99 32.18
N THR A 637 6.10 -6.08 30.99
CA THR A 637 4.86 -6.83 30.77
C THR A 637 5.10 -8.34 30.86
N ASN A 638 6.24 -8.84 30.37
CA ASN A 638 6.66 -10.24 30.50
C ASN A 638 6.86 -10.62 31.97
N TRP A 639 7.54 -9.79 32.75
CA TRP A 639 7.76 -10.03 34.18
C TRP A 639 6.42 -10.12 34.95
N CYS A 640 5.46 -9.25 34.67
CA CYS A 640 4.14 -9.29 35.29
C CYS A 640 3.33 -10.54 34.92
N MET A 641 3.43 -11.01 33.67
CA MET A 641 2.71 -12.23 33.22
C MET A 641 3.35 -13.51 33.77
N MET A 642 4.68 -13.59 33.91
CA MET A 642 5.37 -14.70 34.56
C MET A 642 5.05 -14.81 36.04
N GLN A 643 4.88 -13.69 36.77
CA GLN A 643 4.45 -13.69 38.16
C GLN A 643 2.99 -14.18 38.34
N ILE A 644 2.12 -13.95 37.36
CA ILE A 644 0.72 -14.41 37.41
C ILE A 644 0.62 -15.93 37.13
N SER A 645 1.54 -16.51 36.35
CA SER A 645 1.58 -17.93 36.07
C SER A 645 2.20 -18.78 37.19
N SER A 646 2.84 -18.14 38.18
CA SER A 646 3.44 -18.81 39.34
C SER A 646 2.56 -18.81 40.60
N GLU A 647 1.39 -18.17 40.58
CA GLU A 647 0.28 -18.28 41.51
C GLU A 647 -0.93 -19.04 40.88
#